data_b7f3f67e63bb9957635ab0231c23d3f6
#
_entry.id   b7f3f67e63bb9957635ab0231c23d3f6
#
_cell.length_a   1.000
_cell.length_b   1.000
_cell.length_c   1.000
_cell.angle_alpha   90.00
_cell.angle_beta   90.00
_cell.angle_gamma   90.00
#
_symmetry.space_group_name_H-M   'P 1'
#
loop_
_entity.id
_entity.type
_entity.pdbx_description
1 polymer ?
#
loop_
_entity_poly.entity_id
_entity_poly.type
_entity_poly.pdbx_seq_one_letter_code
_entity_poly.pdbx_strand_id
1 'polypeptide(L)'
;MKLVKGQEVKDFLQSEVVGRSILELAGEDQNYFVALVDGIPKDLTYRLTGNEKEVVLLDFNSEIGRETYWHTTSHIMAQAVKELFPQFKVTIGPAIENGFYYDFDTNGYNFTEEDLRNIEDKMREIIKRSLPIERIELPKGEAIEYFKKIGENYKIEILNEIPDEIVSIYKQGDFADLCRGPHLPNTSYVKAIKLLSSSGSYWRGDENNARLQRIYGISFPTEEQLQEYLNKLEEAKKRDHRVLGKELDLFSVHEEIGPGLILWHPKGAAIRRVIEEFWIKEHLKRDYQLVYTPHVGRSKLWEISGHLNYYKENMYPQMELDNQQYYIKPMNCPFHIMIYKTKVRSYRDLPIRYCELGTVYRYERSGVLHGLLRVRGFTQDDAHIFARPDQILDEIKEVVKFAYYILNRFGFKEYEVFVSTRPKDSVGSPEMWEEATKALMNALNELNIPYKIDEGAGAFYGPKIDITIKDALGRSWQCTTIQFDFNLPERFDVTYRDKDGIDKRPYLIHRALLGSFERFFATLIEYYGGNFPLWLAPIQVAVLPISEENVEYADKIYKALKDNEIRVTINRSDEKLNAKIRDAEIEKIPYMVIVGKKEREQNLVSVRKHSVGDLGKMTLEQFLNLIKEEIKGGYTH
;
A
#
# COMPACT_ATOMS: atom_id res chain seq x y z
N MET A 1 -19.29 16.58 -35.57
CA MET A 1 -18.87 16.26 -34.18
C MET A 1 -19.41 14.89 -33.78
N LYS A 2 -18.61 14.06 -33.17
CA LYS A 2 -19.04 12.78 -32.61
C LYS A 2 -19.33 12.93 -31.12
N LEU A 3 -20.49 12.47 -30.68
CA LEU A 3 -20.82 12.32 -29.26
C LEU A 3 -20.80 10.84 -28.91
N VAL A 4 -19.92 10.47 -27.99
CA VAL A 4 -19.73 9.08 -27.51
C VAL A 4 -20.32 8.96 -26.10
N LYS A 5 -21.29 8.05 -25.97
CA LYS A 5 -21.99 7.75 -24.71
C LYS A 5 -21.92 6.25 -24.43
N GLY A 6 -20.89 5.84 -23.70
CA GLY A 6 -20.58 4.41 -23.54
C GLY A 6 -20.27 3.75 -24.89
N GLN A 7 -21.10 2.79 -25.32
CA GLN A 7 -20.96 2.14 -26.64
C GLN A 7 -21.74 2.84 -27.77
N GLU A 8 -22.58 3.82 -27.43
CA GLU A 8 -23.36 4.56 -28.41
C GLU A 8 -22.53 5.71 -28.99
N VAL A 9 -22.57 5.90 -30.30
CA VAL A 9 -21.94 7.00 -31.03
C VAL A 9 -22.98 7.70 -31.86
N LYS A 10 -23.12 9.03 -31.67
CA LYS A 10 -24.00 9.87 -32.51
C LYS A 10 -23.19 10.94 -33.23
N ASP A 11 -23.44 11.09 -34.51
CA ASP A 11 -22.86 12.13 -35.32
C ASP A 11 -23.81 13.34 -35.40
N PHE A 12 -23.25 14.54 -35.19
CA PHE A 12 -23.96 15.79 -35.27
C PHE A 12 -23.32 16.72 -36.33
N LEU A 13 -24.15 17.45 -37.04
CA LEU A 13 -23.68 18.54 -37.90
C LEU A 13 -23.23 19.74 -37.03
N GLN A 14 -22.30 20.53 -37.55
CA GLN A 14 -21.80 21.71 -36.84
C GLN A 14 -22.92 22.67 -36.43
N SER A 15 -23.89 22.90 -37.34
CA SER A 15 -25.05 23.77 -37.07
C SER A 15 -25.99 23.27 -35.97
N GLU A 16 -25.94 21.98 -35.62
CA GLU A 16 -26.81 21.39 -34.61
C GLU A 16 -26.24 21.52 -33.18
N VAL A 17 -24.94 21.82 -33.08
CA VAL A 17 -24.23 21.82 -31.80
C VAL A 17 -23.77 23.19 -31.33
N VAL A 18 -23.56 24.14 -32.24
CA VAL A 18 -23.08 25.50 -31.90
C VAL A 18 -23.98 26.16 -30.85
N GLY A 19 -23.37 26.59 -29.74
CA GLY A 19 -24.03 27.27 -28.63
C GLY A 19 -24.83 26.38 -27.68
N ARG A 20 -25.00 25.08 -27.99
CA ARG A 20 -25.62 24.13 -27.10
C ARG A 20 -24.64 23.62 -26.08
N SER A 21 -25.10 23.34 -24.88
CA SER A 21 -24.29 22.66 -23.87
C SER A 21 -24.19 21.16 -24.17
N ILE A 22 -23.14 20.54 -23.67
CA ILE A 22 -22.98 19.08 -23.76
C ILE A 22 -24.16 18.39 -23.06
N LEU A 23 -24.62 18.93 -21.92
CA LEU A 23 -25.77 18.40 -21.18
C LEU A 23 -27.06 18.38 -22.01
N GLU A 24 -27.33 19.44 -22.80
CA GLU A 24 -28.49 19.50 -23.71
C GLU A 24 -28.41 18.43 -24.82
N LEU A 25 -27.20 18.00 -25.23
CA LEU A 25 -27.01 16.95 -26.23
C LEU A 25 -27.00 15.54 -25.61
N ALA A 26 -26.50 15.41 -24.39
CA ALA A 26 -26.46 14.16 -23.66
C ALA A 26 -27.85 13.67 -23.19
N GLY A 27 -28.81 14.63 -23.05
CA GLY A 27 -30.14 14.36 -22.52
C GLY A 27 -30.17 14.32 -21.00
N GLU A 28 -31.30 13.89 -20.42
CA GLU A 28 -31.56 13.89 -18.97
C GLU A 28 -30.85 12.75 -18.19
N ASP A 29 -29.91 12.06 -18.81
CA ASP A 29 -29.21 10.94 -18.18
C ASP A 29 -28.20 11.42 -17.15
N GLN A 30 -28.54 11.34 -15.88
CA GLN A 30 -27.71 11.77 -14.75
C GLN A 30 -26.57 10.79 -14.40
N ASN A 31 -26.29 9.79 -15.23
CA ASN A 31 -25.19 8.84 -14.99
C ASN A 31 -23.84 9.34 -15.51
N TYR A 32 -23.83 10.39 -16.32
CA TYR A 32 -22.62 11.01 -16.81
C TYR A 32 -22.30 12.30 -16.06
N PHE A 33 -21.03 12.51 -15.75
CA PHE A 33 -20.59 13.55 -14.81
C PHE A 33 -19.68 14.59 -15.42
N VAL A 34 -18.98 14.23 -16.49
CA VAL A 34 -17.98 15.06 -17.17
C VAL A 34 -17.86 14.62 -18.62
N ALA A 35 -17.34 15.47 -19.49
CA ALA A 35 -17.03 15.11 -20.87
C ALA A 35 -15.56 15.37 -21.21
N LEU A 36 -14.98 14.50 -22.04
CA LEU A 36 -13.75 14.81 -22.75
C LEU A 36 -14.11 15.47 -24.10
N VAL A 37 -13.74 16.71 -24.26
CA VAL A 37 -13.87 17.46 -25.51
C VAL A 37 -12.51 17.48 -26.18
N ASP A 38 -12.38 16.74 -27.27
CA ASP A 38 -11.10 16.53 -27.97
C ASP A 38 -9.97 16.11 -26.99
N GLY A 39 -10.30 15.24 -26.02
CA GLY A 39 -9.39 14.75 -25.00
C GLY A 39 -9.21 15.64 -23.77
N ILE A 40 -9.84 16.82 -23.70
CA ILE A 40 -9.73 17.75 -22.57
C ILE A 40 -10.98 17.66 -21.69
N PRO A 41 -10.86 17.44 -20.37
CA PRO A 41 -12.02 17.41 -19.46
C PRO A 41 -12.75 18.76 -19.42
N LYS A 42 -14.08 18.71 -19.57
CA LYS A 42 -14.98 19.86 -19.51
C LYS A 42 -16.26 19.53 -18.75
N ASP A 43 -16.80 20.53 -18.08
CA ASP A 43 -18.14 20.42 -17.46
C ASP A 43 -19.19 20.03 -18.52
N LEU A 44 -20.22 19.30 -18.10
CA LEU A 44 -21.35 19.03 -19.00
C LEU A 44 -22.10 20.30 -19.41
N THR A 45 -21.96 21.38 -18.64
CA THR A 45 -22.51 22.71 -18.96
C THR A 45 -21.71 23.50 -20.00
N TYR A 46 -20.53 22.99 -20.41
CA TYR A 46 -19.70 23.61 -21.44
C TYR A 46 -20.50 23.77 -22.75
N ARG A 47 -20.47 24.98 -23.33
CA ARG A 47 -21.14 25.29 -24.60
C ARG A 47 -20.19 25.07 -25.77
N LEU A 48 -20.64 24.25 -26.69
CA LEU A 48 -19.88 23.87 -27.87
C LEU A 48 -19.78 25.04 -28.86
N THR A 49 -18.61 25.20 -29.45
CA THR A 49 -18.32 26.22 -30.46
C THR A 49 -18.62 25.73 -31.88
N GLY A 50 -18.76 24.41 -32.06
CA GLY A 50 -18.93 23.73 -33.35
C GLY A 50 -17.62 23.33 -34.01
N ASN A 51 -16.47 23.63 -33.42
CA ASN A 51 -15.15 23.23 -33.91
C ASN A 51 -14.67 21.89 -33.34
N GLU A 52 -15.34 21.39 -32.33
CA GLU A 52 -15.01 20.15 -31.62
C GLU A 52 -15.24 18.95 -32.55
N LYS A 53 -14.29 18.01 -32.53
CA LYS A 53 -14.33 16.78 -33.32
C LYS A 53 -15.06 15.66 -32.58
N GLU A 54 -14.75 15.51 -31.29
CA GLU A 54 -15.25 14.43 -30.49
C GLU A 54 -15.60 14.90 -29.08
N VAL A 55 -16.69 14.40 -28.54
CA VAL A 55 -17.11 14.58 -27.14
C VAL A 55 -17.41 13.20 -26.56
N VAL A 56 -16.67 12.78 -25.53
CA VAL A 56 -16.86 11.50 -24.84
C VAL A 56 -17.41 11.75 -23.45
N LEU A 57 -18.59 11.21 -23.17
CA LEU A 57 -19.21 11.31 -21.83
C LEU A 57 -18.63 10.26 -20.91
N LEU A 58 -18.28 10.68 -19.69
CA LEU A 58 -17.68 9.84 -18.68
C LEU A 58 -18.58 9.71 -17.46
N ASP A 59 -18.72 8.47 -16.99
CA ASP A 59 -19.47 8.08 -15.79
C ASP A 59 -18.56 7.92 -14.56
N PHE A 60 -19.12 7.42 -13.45
CA PHE A 60 -18.40 7.18 -12.20
C PHE A 60 -17.32 6.07 -12.30
N ASN A 61 -17.40 5.18 -13.29
CA ASN A 61 -16.42 4.08 -13.44
C ASN A 61 -15.10 4.62 -14.02
N SER A 62 -15.16 5.73 -14.75
CA SER A 62 -13.95 6.41 -15.22
C SER A 62 -13.28 7.18 -14.09
N GLU A 63 -11.95 7.26 -14.09
CA GLU A 63 -11.17 8.01 -13.12
C GLU A 63 -11.58 9.48 -13.08
N ILE A 64 -11.60 10.14 -14.24
CA ILE A 64 -11.98 11.56 -14.38
C ILE A 64 -13.43 11.81 -13.93
N GLY A 65 -14.35 10.90 -14.25
CA GLY A 65 -15.76 11.01 -13.83
C GLY A 65 -15.90 10.90 -12.31
N ARG A 66 -15.18 9.98 -11.70
CA ARG A 66 -15.14 9.77 -10.26
C ARG A 66 -14.50 10.95 -9.53
N GLU A 67 -13.37 11.46 -10.02
CA GLU A 67 -12.72 12.65 -9.47
C GLU A 67 -13.64 13.88 -9.54
N THR A 68 -14.31 14.10 -10.68
CA THR A 68 -15.28 15.21 -10.84
C THR A 68 -16.42 15.11 -9.83
N TYR A 69 -16.93 13.91 -9.60
CA TYR A 69 -18.00 13.63 -8.65
C TYR A 69 -17.56 13.95 -7.21
N TRP A 70 -16.41 13.45 -6.78
CA TRP A 70 -15.85 13.67 -5.46
C TRP A 70 -15.43 15.12 -5.23
N HIS A 71 -14.83 15.75 -6.23
CA HIS A 71 -14.44 17.15 -6.17
C HIS A 71 -15.67 18.06 -6.00
N THR A 72 -16.76 17.79 -6.72
CA THR A 72 -18.02 18.52 -6.52
C THR A 72 -18.58 18.28 -5.11
N THR A 73 -18.51 17.05 -4.61
CA THR A 73 -18.97 16.74 -3.24
C THR A 73 -18.13 17.46 -2.19
N SER A 74 -16.83 17.66 -2.42
CA SER A 74 -15.97 18.44 -1.50
C SER A 74 -16.41 19.92 -1.43
N HIS A 75 -16.86 20.52 -2.55
CA HIS A 75 -17.41 21.88 -2.56
C HIS A 75 -18.76 21.97 -1.84
N ILE A 76 -19.61 20.93 -1.94
CA ILE A 76 -20.86 20.85 -1.17
C ILE A 76 -20.54 20.79 0.34
N MET A 77 -19.50 20.04 0.74
CA MET A 77 -19.04 20.01 2.12
C MET A 77 -18.51 21.38 2.58
N ALA A 78 -17.72 22.04 1.75
CA ALA A 78 -17.22 23.38 2.07
C ALA A 78 -18.37 24.39 2.25
N GLN A 79 -19.39 24.37 1.40
CA GLN A 79 -20.59 25.17 1.57
C GLN A 79 -21.30 24.83 2.88
N ALA A 80 -21.49 23.55 3.20
CA ALA A 80 -22.15 23.13 4.43
C ALA A 80 -21.42 23.63 5.68
N VAL A 81 -20.07 23.54 5.69
CA VAL A 81 -19.26 24.09 6.78
C VAL A 81 -19.40 25.59 6.86
N LYS A 82 -19.39 26.33 5.76
CA LYS A 82 -19.57 27.79 5.75
C LYS A 82 -20.95 28.22 6.21
N GLU A 83 -22.00 27.46 5.88
CA GLU A 83 -23.36 27.76 6.35
C GLU A 83 -23.52 27.51 7.86
N LEU A 84 -22.85 26.50 8.43
CA LEU A 84 -22.90 26.20 9.86
C LEU A 84 -21.89 27.00 10.70
N PHE A 85 -20.71 27.27 10.12
CA PHE A 85 -19.60 27.95 10.78
C PHE A 85 -19.07 29.10 9.90
N PRO A 86 -19.79 30.22 9.77
CA PRO A 86 -19.43 31.31 8.86
C PRO A 86 -18.04 31.91 9.13
N GLN A 87 -17.56 31.81 10.38
CA GLN A 87 -16.27 32.33 10.81
C GLN A 87 -15.06 31.49 10.31
N PHE A 88 -15.26 30.21 9.95
CA PHE A 88 -14.18 29.35 9.46
C PHE A 88 -13.80 29.74 8.03
N LYS A 89 -12.51 29.54 7.67
CA LYS A 89 -11.99 29.85 6.35
C LYS A 89 -11.80 28.57 5.54
N VAL A 90 -12.13 28.64 4.27
CA VAL A 90 -11.94 27.53 3.34
C VAL A 90 -10.55 27.63 2.70
N THR A 91 -9.89 26.48 2.53
CA THR A 91 -8.55 26.42 1.91
C THR A 91 -8.58 25.64 0.61
N ILE A 92 -8.37 24.33 0.63
CA ILE A 92 -8.36 23.46 -0.54
C ILE A 92 -9.12 22.17 -0.26
N GLY A 93 -9.76 21.60 -1.30
CA GLY A 93 -10.54 20.37 -1.18
C GLY A 93 -10.50 19.49 -2.43
N PRO A 94 -9.38 18.81 -2.72
CA PRO A 94 -9.28 17.94 -3.88
C PRO A 94 -10.00 16.61 -3.68
N ALA A 95 -10.31 15.94 -4.79
CA ALA A 95 -10.53 14.51 -4.81
C ALA A 95 -9.19 13.79 -4.53
N ILE A 96 -9.28 12.61 -3.93
CA ILE A 96 -8.16 11.71 -3.65
C ILE A 96 -8.52 10.31 -4.14
N GLU A 97 -7.57 9.37 -4.12
CA GLU A 97 -7.75 8.00 -4.62
C GLU A 97 -9.02 7.31 -4.09
N ASN A 98 -9.39 7.56 -2.82
CA ASN A 98 -10.51 6.91 -2.15
C ASN A 98 -11.46 7.94 -1.50
N GLY A 99 -11.94 8.90 -2.27
CA GLY A 99 -12.89 9.92 -1.81
C GLY A 99 -12.40 11.34 -1.99
N PHE A 100 -12.67 12.18 -1.02
CA PHE A 100 -12.29 13.59 -1.03
C PHE A 100 -11.98 14.08 0.38
N TYR A 101 -11.30 15.20 0.48
CA TYR A 101 -11.20 15.96 1.72
C TYR A 101 -11.37 17.45 1.46
N TYR A 102 -11.54 18.22 2.53
CA TYR A 102 -11.43 19.67 2.51
C TYR A 102 -10.76 20.15 3.79
N ASP A 103 -9.85 21.13 3.65
CA ASP A 103 -9.13 21.75 4.75
C ASP A 103 -9.78 23.09 5.15
N PHE A 104 -9.94 23.29 6.46
CA PHE A 104 -10.54 24.47 7.03
C PHE A 104 -9.63 25.10 8.07
N ASP A 105 -9.46 26.42 8.03
CA ASP A 105 -8.93 27.14 9.17
C ASP A 105 -10.08 27.43 10.14
N THR A 106 -10.03 26.77 11.27
CA THR A 106 -11.06 26.75 12.29
C THR A 106 -10.68 27.60 13.51
N ASN A 107 -9.59 28.38 13.43
CA ASN A 107 -9.04 29.13 14.56
C ASN A 107 -8.77 28.25 15.80
N GLY A 108 -8.31 27.01 15.57
CA GLY A 108 -7.98 26.06 16.64
C GLY A 108 -9.14 25.18 17.13
N TYR A 109 -10.36 25.35 16.60
CA TYR A 109 -11.46 24.44 16.90
C TYR A 109 -11.22 23.07 16.24
N ASN A 110 -11.51 21.97 16.96
CA ASN A 110 -11.45 20.62 16.41
C ASN A 110 -12.87 20.10 16.20
N PHE A 111 -13.17 19.63 14.99
CA PHE A 111 -14.49 19.05 14.71
C PHE A 111 -14.73 17.78 15.54
N THR A 112 -15.93 17.72 16.13
CA THR A 112 -16.43 16.55 16.86
C THR A 112 -17.19 15.62 15.92
N GLU A 113 -17.52 14.41 16.39
CA GLU A 113 -18.41 13.51 15.63
C GLU A 113 -19.83 14.08 15.43
N GLU A 114 -20.29 14.91 16.38
CA GLU A 114 -21.58 15.61 16.27
C GLU A 114 -21.53 16.67 15.16
N ASP A 115 -20.43 17.43 15.09
CA ASP A 115 -20.21 18.39 14.00
C ASP A 115 -20.21 17.70 12.63
N LEU A 116 -19.53 16.55 12.51
CA LEU A 116 -19.52 15.79 11.26
C LEU A 116 -20.93 15.34 10.85
N ARG A 117 -21.76 14.92 11.81
CA ARG A 117 -23.17 14.58 11.54
C ARG A 117 -23.96 15.80 11.08
N ASN A 118 -23.83 16.92 11.78
CA ASN A 118 -24.52 18.16 11.42
C ASN A 118 -24.09 18.67 10.04
N ILE A 119 -22.81 18.59 9.71
CA ILE A 119 -22.27 18.95 8.39
C ILE A 119 -22.84 18.01 7.32
N GLU A 120 -22.88 16.71 7.57
CA GLU A 120 -23.44 15.72 6.63
C GLU A 120 -24.95 15.99 6.37
N ASP A 121 -25.73 16.30 7.40
CA ASP A 121 -27.12 16.64 7.27
C ASP A 121 -27.32 17.96 6.46
N LYS A 122 -26.47 18.95 6.70
CA LYS A 122 -26.44 20.19 5.91
C LYS A 122 -26.06 19.95 4.45
N MET A 123 -25.10 19.07 4.18
CA MET A 123 -24.77 18.65 2.81
C MET A 123 -25.98 18.02 2.12
N ARG A 124 -26.74 17.15 2.81
CA ARG A 124 -27.96 16.53 2.27
C ARG A 124 -29.02 17.57 1.96
N GLU A 125 -29.14 18.63 2.79
CA GLU A 125 -30.02 19.76 2.54
C GLU A 125 -29.61 20.54 1.27
N ILE A 126 -28.31 20.85 1.12
CA ILE A 126 -27.77 21.53 -0.06
C ILE A 126 -27.99 20.70 -1.34
N ILE A 127 -27.78 19.39 -1.29
CA ILE A 127 -28.06 18.49 -2.39
C ILE A 127 -29.54 18.58 -2.83
N LYS A 128 -30.45 18.58 -1.88
CA LYS A 128 -31.90 18.69 -2.16
C LYS A 128 -32.31 20.03 -2.76
N ARG A 129 -31.55 21.11 -2.51
CA ARG A 129 -31.79 22.42 -3.13
C ARG A 129 -31.53 22.40 -4.64
N SER A 130 -30.85 21.41 -5.18
CA SER A 130 -30.50 21.29 -6.61
C SER A 130 -29.87 22.56 -7.20
N LEU A 131 -28.91 23.13 -6.48
CA LEU A 131 -28.26 24.38 -6.86
C LEU A 131 -27.45 24.18 -8.14
N PRO A 132 -27.60 25.00 -9.18
CA PRO A 132 -26.73 24.95 -10.35
C PRO A 132 -25.29 25.29 -9.96
N ILE A 133 -24.35 24.65 -10.62
CA ILE A 133 -22.91 24.90 -10.44
C ILE A 133 -22.42 25.61 -11.69
N GLU A 134 -22.04 26.87 -11.53
CA GLU A 134 -21.68 27.77 -12.59
C GLU A 134 -20.19 28.07 -12.60
N ARG A 135 -19.54 27.86 -13.73
CA ARG A 135 -18.14 28.26 -13.96
C ARG A 135 -18.11 29.71 -14.42
N ILE A 136 -17.37 30.53 -13.71
CA ILE A 136 -17.18 31.95 -14.00
C ILE A 136 -15.68 32.19 -14.22
N GLU A 137 -15.32 32.71 -15.38
CA GLU A 137 -13.94 33.13 -15.68
C GLU A 137 -13.79 34.62 -15.41
N LEU A 138 -12.80 34.98 -14.63
CA LEU A 138 -12.51 36.36 -14.24
C LEU A 138 -11.03 36.69 -14.43
N PRO A 139 -10.69 37.95 -14.75
CA PRO A 139 -9.33 38.44 -14.58
C PRO A 139 -8.86 38.23 -13.13
N LYS A 140 -7.59 37.78 -12.94
CA LYS A 140 -7.04 37.45 -11.64
C LYS A 140 -7.22 38.58 -10.61
N GLY A 141 -7.07 39.86 -11.02
CA GLY A 141 -7.29 41.01 -10.17
C GLY A 141 -8.72 41.09 -9.64
N GLU A 142 -9.72 40.81 -10.47
CA GLU A 142 -11.14 40.80 -10.07
C GLU A 142 -11.43 39.65 -9.12
N ALA A 143 -10.84 38.49 -9.35
CA ALA A 143 -10.96 37.33 -8.46
C ALA A 143 -10.36 37.65 -7.06
N ILE A 144 -9.21 38.32 -6.99
CA ILE A 144 -8.60 38.75 -5.71
C ILE A 144 -9.55 39.69 -4.98
N GLU A 145 -10.10 40.70 -5.62
CA GLU A 145 -11.06 41.64 -5.00
C GLU A 145 -12.34 40.92 -4.53
N TYR A 146 -12.81 39.95 -5.30
CA TYR A 146 -13.96 39.11 -4.91
C TYR A 146 -13.68 38.35 -3.61
N PHE A 147 -12.58 37.59 -3.53
CA PHE A 147 -12.24 36.82 -2.32
C PHE A 147 -11.88 37.71 -1.12
N LYS A 148 -11.30 38.88 -1.35
CA LYS A 148 -11.08 39.89 -0.33
C LYS A 148 -12.38 40.40 0.28
N LYS A 149 -13.40 40.65 -0.55
CA LYS A 149 -14.71 41.09 -0.11
C LYS A 149 -15.43 40.07 0.77
N ILE A 150 -15.30 38.77 0.46
CA ILE A 150 -15.89 37.68 1.26
C ILE A 150 -14.96 37.17 2.37
N GLY A 151 -13.73 37.73 2.47
CA GLY A 151 -12.77 37.47 3.53
C GLY A 151 -12.05 36.12 3.45
N GLU A 152 -11.93 35.50 2.27
CA GLU A 152 -11.26 34.22 2.07
C GLU A 152 -9.79 34.42 1.71
N ASN A 153 -8.95 34.68 2.71
CA ASN A 153 -7.54 35.06 2.53
C ASN A 153 -6.70 33.96 1.90
N TYR A 154 -6.94 32.68 2.21
CA TYR A 154 -6.22 31.56 1.62
C TYR A 154 -6.39 31.48 0.09
N LYS A 155 -7.58 31.86 -0.43
CA LYS A 155 -7.82 31.94 -1.88
C LYS A 155 -7.00 33.05 -2.52
N ILE A 156 -6.77 34.16 -1.81
CA ILE A 156 -5.93 35.27 -2.28
C ILE A 156 -4.47 34.83 -2.35
N GLU A 157 -3.97 34.07 -1.34
CA GLU A 157 -2.62 33.52 -1.37
C GLU A 157 -2.42 32.59 -2.57
N ILE A 158 -3.39 31.68 -2.82
CA ILE A 158 -3.33 30.77 -3.98
C ILE A 158 -3.34 31.58 -5.28
N LEU A 159 -4.22 32.59 -5.42
CA LEU A 159 -4.28 33.41 -6.61
C LEU A 159 -2.97 34.16 -6.93
N ASN A 160 -2.26 34.60 -5.90
CA ASN A 160 -0.96 35.28 -6.08
C ASN A 160 0.12 34.38 -6.67
N GLU A 161 -0.02 33.06 -6.54
CA GLU A 161 0.93 32.07 -7.08
C GLU A 161 0.58 31.54 -8.45
N ILE A 162 -0.71 31.62 -8.82
CA ILE A 162 -1.17 31.20 -10.16
C ILE A 162 -0.57 32.14 -11.22
N PRO A 163 0.14 31.62 -12.23
CA PRO A 163 0.71 32.45 -13.28
C PRO A 163 -0.33 33.00 -14.26
N ASP A 164 -1.51 32.36 -14.36
CA ASP A 164 -2.55 32.66 -15.34
C ASP A 164 -3.18 34.04 -15.06
N GLU A 165 -3.42 34.81 -16.11
CA GLU A 165 -4.10 36.12 -16.06
C GLU A 165 -5.61 35.99 -15.87
N ILE A 166 -6.20 34.85 -16.34
CA ILE A 166 -7.61 34.52 -16.20
C ILE A 166 -7.74 33.30 -15.32
N VAL A 167 -8.59 33.35 -14.32
CA VAL A 167 -8.85 32.25 -13.39
C VAL A 167 -10.33 31.89 -13.37
N SER A 168 -10.66 30.67 -12.98
CA SER A 168 -12.04 30.24 -12.85
C SER A 168 -12.48 30.12 -11.38
N ILE A 169 -13.71 30.54 -11.15
CA ILE A 169 -14.43 30.40 -9.89
C ILE A 169 -15.66 29.56 -10.17
N TYR A 170 -15.97 28.62 -9.30
CA TYR A 170 -17.21 27.85 -9.37
C TYR A 170 -18.16 28.32 -8.28
N LYS A 171 -19.37 28.69 -8.69
CA LYS A 171 -20.41 29.20 -7.82
C LYS A 171 -21.56 28.20 -7.73
N GLN A 172 -22.01 27.94 -6.49
CA GLN A 172 -23.20 27.12 -6.20
C GLN A 172 -24.07 27.84 -5.15
N GLY A 173 -25.17 28.47 -5.60
CA GLY A 173 -25.93 29.36 -4.75
C GLY A 173 -25.10 30.55 -4.28
N ASP A 174 -25.04 30.78 -2.96
CA ASP A 174 -24.23 31.86 -2.36
C ASP A 174 -22.79 31.48 -2.08
N PHE A 175 -22.43 30.21 -2.22
CA PHE A 175 -21.04 29.73 -2.06
C PHE A 175 -20.28 29.83 -3.39
N ALA A 176 -19.03 30.29 -3.30
CA ALA A 176 -18.13 30.30 -4.44
C ALA A 176 -16.73 29.89 -4.01
N ASP A 177 -16.07 29.11 -4.86
CA ASP A 177 -14.70 28.61 -4.63
C ASP A 177 -13.80 28.84 -5.84
N LEU A 178 -12.51 29.08 -5.57
CA LEU A 178 -11.46 29.14 -6.59
C LEU A 178 -11.13 27.73 -7.03
N CYS A 179 -11.40 27.40 -8.28
CA CYS A 179 -11.25 26.05 -8.79
C CYS A 179 -11.07 26.01 -10.30
N ARG A 180 -10.29 25.03 -10.80
CA ARG A 180 -10.14 24.77 -12.23
C ARG A 180 -11.26 23.92 -12.82
N GLY A 181 -11.99 23.18 -11.98
CA GLY A 181 -12.97 22.19 -12.40
C GLY A 181 -12.33 20.93 -13.01
N PRO A 182 -13.11 20.09 -13.71
CA PRO A 182 -14.56 20.23 -13.95
C PRO A 182 -15.43 19.91 -12.73
N HIS A 183 -16.72 20.29 -12.80
CA HIS A 183 -17.74 20.00 -11.80
C HIS A 183 -19.02 19.40 -12.40
N LEU A 184 -19.85 18.81 -11.55
CA LEU A 184 -21.21 18.37 -11.92
C LEU A 184 -22.12 19.55 -12.27
N PRO A 185 -23.18 19.35 -13.07
CA PRO A 185 -24.07 20.44 -13.48
C PRO A 185 -24.80 21.14 -12.32
N ASN A 186 -25.17 20.40 -11.30
CA ASN A 186 -25.80 20.91 -10.08
C ASN A 186 -25.59 19.98 -8.90
N THR A 187 -25.92 20.45 -7.69
CA THR A 187 -25.70 19.70 -6.45
C THR A 187 -26.52 18.41 -6.34
N SER A 188 -27.66 18.28 -7.02
CA SER A 188 -28.51 17.10 -6.94
C SER A 188 -28.02 15.87 -7.70
N TYR A 189 -26.94 16.01 -8.47
CA TYR A 189 -26.23 14.88 -9.07
C TYR A 189 -25.54 14.00 -8.00
N VAL A 190 -25.12 14.59 -6.88
CA VAL A 190 -24.60 13.85 -5.73
C VAL A 190 -25.78 13.19 -5.01
N LYS A 191 -25.68 11.86 -4.76
CA LYS A 191 -26.80 11.09 -4.17
C LYS A 191 -26.44 10.60 -2.76
N ALA A 192 -25.46 9.75 -2.64
CA ALA A 192 -25.08 9.10 -1.41
C ALA A 192 -23.76 9.69 -0.88
N ILE A 193 -23.76 10.16 0.36
CA ILE A 193 -22.59 10.80 1.00
C ILE A 193 -22.35 10.26 2.39
N LYS A 194 -21.07 10.22 2.80
CA LYS A 194 -20.65 9.94 4.16
C LYS A 194 -19.41 10.72 4.53
N LEU A 195 -19.42 11.45 5.64
CA LEU A 195 -18.22 11.98 6.25
C LEU A 195 -17.57 10.91 7.13
N LEU A 196 -16.27 10.68 6.94
CA LEU A 196 -15.57 9.55 7.53
C LEU A 196 -14.84 9.92 8.82
N SER A 197 -14.12 11.04 8.81
CA SER A 197 -13.30 11.48 9.95
C SER A 197 -12.85 12.93 9.80
N SER A 198 -12.34 13.49 10.90
CA SER A 198 -11.60 14.74 10.88
C SER A 198 -10.19 14.54 11.48
N SER A 199 -9.23 15.32 11.03
CA SER A 199 -7.86 15.31 11.54
C SER A 199 -7.21 16.69 11.44
N GLY A 200 -6.17 16.93 12.25
CA GLY A 200 -5.33 18.11 12.09
C GLY A 200 -4.49 18.02 10.82
N SER A 201 -4.30 19.13 10.15
CA SER A 201 -3.38 19.31 9.04
C SER A 201 -2.66 20.66 9.19
N TYR A 202 -1.72 20.96 8.29
CA TYR A 202 -1.05 22.25 8.23
C TYR A 202 -1.19 22.82 6.83
N TRP A 203 -1.30 24.15 6.75
CA TRP A 203 -1.34 24.82 5.47
C TRP A 203 -0.10 24.46 4.64
N ARG A 204 -0.32 23.95 3.43
CA ARG A 204 0.72 23.44 2.50
C ARG A 204 1.58 22.30 3.06
N GLY A 205 1.11 21.62 4.09
CA GLY A 205 1.83 20.50 4.69
C GLY A 205 3.07 20.89 5.51
N ASP A 206 3.28 22.17 5.78
CA ASP A 206 4.40 22.68 6.58
C ASP A 206 3.93 22.97 8.01
N GLU A 207 4.54 22.31 8.99
CA GLU A 207 4.23 22.45 10.42
C GLU A 207 4.47 23.86 11.00
N ASN A 208 5.21 24.69 10.27
CA ASN A 208 5.44 26.10 10.64
C ASN A 208 4.30 27.02 10.20
N ASN A 209 3.38 26.54 9.35
CA ASN A 209 2.23 27.28 8.87
C ASN A 209 1.00 27.09 9.75
N ALA A 210 -0.08 27.78 9.41
CA ALA A 210 -1.35 27.69 10.12
C ALA A 210 -1.85 26.25 10.25
N ARG A 211 -2.27 25.88 11.46
CA ARG A 211 -2.91 24.58 11.72
C ARG A 211 -4.33 24.62 11.22
N LEU A 212 -4.67 23.62 10.40
CA LEU A 212 -5.97 23.44 9.79
C LEU A 212 -6.68 22.19 10.35
N GLN A 213 -7.98 22.10 10.09
CA GLN A 213 -8.76 20.89 10.31
C GLN A 213 -9.19 20.35 8.94
N ARG A 214 -8.88 19.07 8.72
CA ARG A 214 -9.22 18.33 7.50
C ARG A 214 -10.41 17.42 7.78
N ILE A 215 -11.44 17.49 6.94
CA ILE A 215 -12.56 16.54 6.95
C ILE A 215 -12.45 15.64 5.73
N TYR A 216 -12.49 14.33 5.95
CA TYR A 216 -12.53 13.30 4.90
C TYR A 216 -13.97 12.85 4.65
N GLY A 217 -14.30 12.66 3.39
CA GLY A 217 -15.60 12.17 2.98
C GLY A 217 -15.52 11.24 1.76
N ILE A 218 -16.64 10.56 1.53
CA ILE A 218 -16.85 9.70 0.37
C ILE A 218 -18.25 9.91 -0.17
N SER A 219 -18.44 9.78 -1.47
CA SER A 219 -19.75 9.84 -2.10
C SER A 219 -19.87 8.90 -3.28
N PHE A 220 -21.08 8.45 -3.55
CA PHE A 220 -21.40 7.53 -4.62
C PHE A 220 -22.70 7.93 -5.35
N PRO A 221 -22.89 7.49 -6.61
CA PRO A 221 -24.12 7.70 -7.34
C PRO A 221 -25.35 7.01 -6.75
N THR A 222 -25.15 5.95 -5.92
CA THR A 222 -26.24 5.23 -5.27
C THR A 222 -25.94 4.89 -3.81
N GLU A 223 -27.00 4.74 -3.00
CA GLU A 223 -26.89 4.33 -1.59
C GLU A 223 -26.34 2.91 -1.45
N GLU A 224 -26.63 2.00 -2.40
CA GLU A 224 -26.11 0.64 -2.41
C GLU A 224 -24.58 0.63 -2.53
N GLN A 225 -24.03 1.45 -3.44
CA GLN A 225 -22.56 1.58 -3.60
C GLN A 225 -21.92 2.17 -2.35
N LEU A 226 -22.54 3.16 -1.72
CA LEU A 226 -22.07 3.72 -0.46
C LEU A 226 -22.06 2.66 0.64
N GLN A 227 -23.18 1.92 0.79
CA GLN A 227 -23.27 0.89 1.82
C GLN A 227 -22.26 -0.25 1.59
N GLU A 228 -22.05 -0.66 0.35
CA GLU A 228 -21.02 -1.64 0.02
C GLU A 228 -19.62 -1.15 0.43
N TYR A 229 -19.31 0.11 0.13
CA TYR A 229 -18.04 0.72 0.54
C TYR A 229 -17.89 0.78 2.07
N LEU A 230 -18.93 1.21 2.79
CA LEU A 230 -18.91 1.29 4.26
C LEU A 230 -18.74 -0.09 4.90
N ASN A 231 -19.38 -1.12 4.35
CA ASN A 231 -19.21 -2.49 4.81
C ASN A 231 -17.76 -2.98 4.58
N LYS A 232 -17.18 -2.68 3.41
CA LYS A 232 -15.77 -2.99 3.13
C LYS A 232 -14.83 -2.25 4.10
N LEU A 233 -15.12 -0.98 4.39
CA LEU A 233 -14.33 -0.19 5.33
C LEU A 233 -14.41 -0.73 6.77
N GLU A 234 -15.60 -1.16 7.19
CA GLU A 234 -15.78 -1.79 8.50
C GLU A 234 -15.05 -3.13 8.60
N GLU A 235 -15.15 -3.96 7.56
CA GLU A 235 -14.38 -5.20 7.49
C GLU A 235 -12.86 -4.93 7.47
N ALA A 236 -12.42 -3.87 6.79
CA ALA A 236 -11.02 -3.45 6.83
C ALA A 236 -10.55 -3.10 8.24
N LYS A 237 -11.38 -2.37 9.01
CA LYS A 237 -11.08 -2.03 10.42
C LYS A 237 -10.99 -3.27 11.30
N LYS A 238 -11.88 -4.26 11.11
CA LYS A 238 -11.83 -5.53 11.85
C LYS A 238 -10.60 -6.37 11.50
N ARG A 239 -10.07 -6.22 10.28
CA ARG A 239 -8.87 -6.91 9.80
C ARG A 239 -7.58 -6.14 10.04
N ASP A 240 -7.65 -4.93 10.61
CA ASP A 240 -6.46 -4.12 10.90
C ASP A 240 -5.42 -4.94 11.69
N HIS A 241 -4.20 -5.03 11.16
CA HIS A 241 -3.12 -5.81 11.76
C HIS A 241 -2.77 -5.37 13.18
N ARG A 242 -3.05 -4.12 13.57
CA ARG A 242 -2.81 -3.62 14.92
C ARG A 242 -3.82 -4.18 15.92
N VAL A 243 -5.08 -4.32 15.47
CA VAL A 243 -6.15 -4.92 16.27
C VAL A 243 -5.92 -6.42 16.40
N LEU A 244 -5.82 -7.12 15.26
CA LEU A 244 -5.61 -8.57 15.22
C LEU A 244 -4.25 -8.98 15.85
N GLY A 245 -3.21 -8.18 15.64
CA GLY A 245 -1.90 -8.42 16.25
C GLY A 245 -1.92 -8.41 17.76
N LYS A 246 -2.72 -7.50 18.35
CA LYS A 246 -2.96 -7.46 19.80
C LYS A 246 -3.84 -8.61 20.27
N GLU A 247 -4.97 -8.86 19.61
CA GLU A 247 -5.91 -9.93 19.96
C GLU A 247 -5.27 -11.33 19.92
N LEU A 248 -4.43 -11.57 18.90
CA LEU A 248 -3.74 -12.84 18.70
C LEU A 248 -2.36 -12.90 19.36
N ASP A 249 -1.95 -11.85 20.07
CA ASP A 249 -0.66 -11.78 20.78
C ASP A 249 0.55 -12.00 19.85
N LEU A 250 0.60 -11.27 18.72
CA LEU A 250 1.63 -11.46 17.70
C LEU A 250 2.83 -10.52 17.86
N PHE A 251 2.58 -9.26 18.22
CA PHE A 251 3.61 -8.23 18.37
C PHE A 251 3.10 -7.06 19.21
N SER A 252 4.03 -6.21 19.64
CA SER A 252 3.70 -4.96 20.31
C SER A 252 4.69 -3.84 19.99
N VAL A 253 4.26 -2.61 20.27
CA VAL A 253 5.07 -1.39 20.21
C VAL A 253 4.97 -0.71 21.56
N HIS A 254 6.09 -0.33 22.16
CA HIS A 254 6.16 0.30 23.46
C HIS A 254 6.90 1.64 23.38
N GLU A 255 6.43 2.61 24.15
CA GLU A 255 7.06 3.93 24.20
C GLU A 255 8.49 3.87 24.73
N GLU A 256 8.72 3.01 25.73
CA GLU A 256 10.03 2.80 26.37
C GLU A 256 11.08 2.22 25.40
N ILE A 257 10.65 1.47 24.39
CA ILE A 257 11.53 0.94 23.33
C ILE A 257 11.74 1.99 22.25
N GLY A 258 10.70 2.74 21.96
CA GLY A 258 10.65 3.78 20.94
C GLY A 258 9.66 3.46 19.82
N PRO A 259 9.04 4.49 19.26
CA PRO A 259 8.04 4.34 18.22
C PRO A 259 8.66 3.76 16.94
N GLY A 260 7.96 2.80 16.32
CA GLY A 260 8.41 2.16 15.09
C GLY A 260 9.49 1.07 15.29
N LEU A 261 9.74 0.65 16.53
CA LEU A 261 10.57 -0.50 16.87
C LEU A 261 9.67 -1.62 17.43
N ILE A 262 9.69 -2.77 16.78
CA ILE A 262 8.71 -3.84 17.00
C ILE A 262 9.26 -4.91 17.93
N LEU A 263 8.45 -5.27 18.95
CA LEU A 263 8.67 -6.47 19.74
C LEU A 263 7.82 -7.62 19.18
N TRP A 264 8.46 -8.69 18.75
CA TRP A 264 7.80 -9.89 18.26
C TRP A 264 7.48 -10.82 19.42
N HIS A 265 6.21 -11.11 19.64
CA HIS A 265 5.75 -12.05 20.66
C HIS A 265 5.94 -13.50 20.20
N PRO A 266 5.88 -14.50 21.08
CA PRO A 266 6.18 -15.89 20.72
C PRO A 266 5.37 -16.41 19.51
N LYS A 267 4.08 -16.06 19.42
CA LYS A 267 3.23 -16.47 18.28
C LYS A 267 3.64 -15.77 16.99
N GLY A 268 3.90 -14.47 17.05
CA GLY A 268 4.40 -13.71 15.87
C GLY A 268 5.78 -14.19 15.43
N ALA A 269 6.68 -14.44 16.39
CA ALA A 269 8.01 -14.98 16.13
C ALA A 269 7.96 -16.38 15.48
N ALA A 270 6.99 -17.23 15.89
CA ALA A 270 6.78 -18.53 15.27
C ALA A 270 6.41 -18.42 13.78
N ILE A 271 5.48 -17.52 13.42
CA ILE A 271 5.12 -17.26 12.01
C ILE A 271 6.33 -16.70 11.26
N ARG A 272 7.00 -15.70 11.83
CA ARG A 272 8.18 -15.09 11.24
C ARG A 272 9.23 -16.15 10.92
N ARG A 273 9.53 -17.05 11.84
CA ARG A 273 10.49 -18.15 11.64
C ARG A 273 10.09 -19.08 10.49
N VAL A 274 8.82 -19.45 10.38
CA VAL A 274 8.32 -20.26 9.26
C VAL A 274 8.55 -19.58 7.92
N ILE A 275 8.32 -18.28 7.84
CA ILE A 275 8.56 -17.48 6.63
C ILE A 275 10.06 -17.43 6.33
N GLU A 276 10.92 -17.19 7.33
CA GLU A 276 12.37 -17.12 7.21
C GLU A 276 12.96 -18.47 6.71
N GLU A 277 12.53 -19.57 7.30
CA GLU A 277 12.99 -20.93 6.90
C GLU A 277 12.56 -21.27 5.47
N PHE A 278 11.34 -20.94 5.08
CA PHE A 278 10.87 -21.08 3.71
C PHE A 278 11.69 -20.22 2.75
N TRP A 279 11.90 -18.95 3.08
CA TRP A 279 12.67 -18.01 2.29
C TRP A 279 14.12 -18.49 2.07
N ILE A 280 14.80 -18.88 3.14
CA ILE A 280 16.18 -19.40 3.08
C ILE A 280 16.25 -20.62 2.17
N LYS A 281 15.37 -21.60 2.37
CA LYS A 281 15.33 -22.83 1.57
C LYS A 281 15.14 -22.55 0.09
N GLU A 282 14.22 -21.65 -0.27
CA GLU A 282 13.94 -21.35 -1.66
C GLU A 282 15.04 -20.51 -2.34
N HIS A 283 15.78 -19.71 -1.59
CA HIS A 283 16.97 -18.99 -2.08
C HIS A 283 18.13 -19.94 -2.36
N LEU A 284 18.45 -20.82 -1.40
CA LEU A 284 19.53 -21.80 -1.58
C LEU A 284 19.28 -22.73 -2.77
N LYS A 285 18.04 -23.11 -3.05
CA LYS A 285 17.68 -23.89 -4.25
C LYS A 285 17.92 -23.17 -5.58
N ARG A 286 18.05 -21.84 -5.55
CA ARG A 286 18.29 -20.97 -6.72
C ARG A 286 19.67 -20.36 -6.74
N ASP A 287 20.64 -21.06 -6.09
CA ASP A 287 22.05 -20.69 -6.04
C ASP A 287 22.35 -19.32 -5.42
N TYR A 288 21.47 -18.83 -4.54
CA TYR A 288 21.79 -17.70 -3.70
C TYR A 288 22.70 -18.12 -2.55
N GLN A 289 23.62 -17.25 -2.18
CA GLN A 289 24.56 -17.43 -1.09
C GLN A 289 24.15 -16.55 0.09
N LEU A 290 23.87 -17.17 1.23
CA LEU A 290 23.53 -16.45 2.46
C LEU A 290 24.74 -15.70 2.99
N VAL A 291 24.54 -14.45 3.35
CA VAL A 291 25.51 -13.60 4.04
C VAL A 291 24.88 -12.98 5.28
N TYR A 292 25.70 -12.53 6.21
CA TYR A 292 25.27 -11.78 7.40
C TYR A 292 26.16 -10.58 7.55
N THR A 293 25.57 -9.40 7.77
CA THR A 293 26.30 -8.15 7.85
C THR A 293 26.03 -7.43 9.17
N PRO A 294 27.01 -6.67 9.69
CA PRO A 294 26.82 -5.94 10.95
C PRO A 294 25.79 -4.82 10.82
N HIS A 295 25.18 -4.45 11.93
CA HIS A 295 24.17 -3.37 11.96
C HIS A 295 24.78 -1.96 11.94
N VAL A 296 26.09 -1.86 12.21
CA VAL A 296 26.81 -0.58 12.32
C VAL A 296 27.98 -0.58 11.36
N GLY A 297 28.20 0.55 10.68
CA GLY A 297 29.34 0.74 9.78
C GLY A 297 29.95 2.11 9.92
N ARG A 298 31.26 2.24 9.62
CA ARG A 298 31.97 3.54 9.64
C ARG A 298 31.40 4.49 8.58
N SER A 299 31.47 5.79 8.85
CA SER A 299 31.02 6.86 7.93
C SER A 299 31.61 6.73 6.53
N LYS A 300 32.86 6.26 6.42
CA LYS A 300 33.53 6.05 5.14
C LYS A 300 32.77 5.15 4.16
N LEU A 301 32.08 4.12 4.67
CA LEU A 301 31.24 3.22 3.85
C LEU A 301 30.08 4.01 3.21
N TRP A 302 29.47 4.89 3.96
CA TRP A 302 28.31 5.72 3.57
C TRP A 302 28.71 6.91 2.70
N GLU A 303 29.92 7.42 2.86
CA GLU A 303 30.51 8.42 1.96
C GLU A 303 30.74 7.83 0.56
N ILE A 304 31.40 6.65 0.48
CA ILE A 304 31.66 5.97 -0.79
C ILE A 304 30.35 5.66 -1.51
N SER A 305 29.37 5.10 -0.82
CA SER A 305 28.08 4.73 -1.39
C SER A 305 27.20 5.94 -1.77
N GLY A 306 27.52 7.14 -1.26
CA GLY A 306 26.76 8.36 -1.50
C GLY A 306 25.53 8.55 -0.59
N HIS A 307 25.28 7.66 0.36
CA HIS A 307 24.13 7.79 1.26
C HIS A 307 24.16 9.08 2.09
N LEU A 308 25.34 9.55 2.50
CA LEU A 308 25.45 10.80 3.25
C LEU A 308 25.10 12.05 2.44
N ASN A 309 25.12 11.97 1.10
CA ASN A 309 24.77 13.08 0.22
C ASN A 309 23.27 13.08 -0.16
N TYR A 310 22.69 11.89 -0.39
CA TYR A 310 21.34 11.76 -0.97
C TYR A 310 20.30 11.16 -0.01
N TYR A 311 20.74 10.60 1.14
CA TYR A 311 19.84 9.83 2.02
C TYR A 311 20.01 10.18 3.50
N LYS A 312 20.84 11.17 3.84
CA LYS A 312 21.22 11.52 5.23
C LYS A 312 20.03 11.82 6.13
N GLU A 313 18.99 12.48 5.60
CA GLU A 313 17.77 12.83 6.36
C GLU A 313 16.98 11.60 6.83
N ASN A 314 17.14 10.45 6.14
CA ASN A 314 16.51 9.20 6.47
C ASN A 314 17.42 8.27 7.30
N MET A 315 18.59 8.73 7.72
CA MET A 315 19.52 7.98 8.56
C MET A 315 19.42 8.38 10.02
N TYR A 316 19.60 7.43 10.93
CA TYR A 316 19.81 7.76 12.33
C TYR A 316 21.05 8.62 12.49
N PRO A 317 21.12 9.49 13.52
CA PRO A 317 22.28 10.31 13.77
C PRO A 317 23.56 9.48 13.90
N GLN A 318 24.70 10.09 13.56
CA GLN A 318 26.00 9.46 13.73
C GLN A 318 26.30 9.16 15.20
N MET A 319 27.03 8.09 15.42
CA MET A 319 27.62 7.73 16.71
C MET A 319 29.12 7.98 16.65
N GLU A 320 29.71 8.48 17.71
CA GLU A 320 31.14 8.65 17.82
C GLU A 320 31.74 7.56 18.72
N LEU A 321 32.75 6.85 18.21
CA LEU A 321 33.49 5.83 18.93
C LEU A 321 34.98 5.91 18.52
N ASP A 322 35.88 6.02 19.49
CA ASP A 322 37.33 6.09 19.27
C ASP A 322 37.77 7.18 18.25
N ASN A 323 37.18 8.36 18.34
CA ASN A 323 37.33 9.47 17.39
C ASN A 323 36.97 9.10 15.93
N GLN A 324 36.11 8.11 15.73
CA GLN A 324 35.58 7.68 14.45
C GLN A 324 34.05 7.80 14.43
N GLN A 325 33.52 8.15 13.27
CA GLN A 325 32.06 8.25 13.08
C GLN A 325 31.49 6.94 12.55
N TYR A 326 30.41 6.49 13.15
CA TYR A 326 29.65 5.31 12.77
C TYR A 326 28.18 5.66 12.55
N TYR A 327 27.52 4.88 11.71
CA TYR A 327 26.08 4.94 11.49
C TYR A 327 25.45 3.57 11.64
N ILE A 328 24.21 3.53 12.12
CA ILE A 328 23.36 2.34 11.99
C ILE A 328 22.95 2.22 10.52
N LYS A 329 23.03 1.04 9.95
CA LYS A 329 22.80 0.82 8.52
C LYS A 329 21.34 1.13 8.09
N PRO A 330 21.12 2.01 7.10
CA PRO A 330 19.81 2.20 6.46
C PRO A 330 19.56 1.20 5.33
N MET A 331 20.61 0.56 4.83
CA MET A 331 20.61 -0.40 3.71
C MET A 331 21.73 -1.44 3.86
N ASN A 332 21.57 -2.59 3.20
CA ASN A 332 22.54 -3.69 3.26
C ASN A 332 23.55 -3.67 2.10
N CYS A 333 23.23 -3.02 0.98
CA CYS A 333 24.00 -3.07 -0.26
C CYS A 333 25.50 -2.75 -0.12
N PRO A 334 25.96 -1.72 0.63
CA PRO A 334 27.38 -1.45 0.76
C PRO A 334 28.15 -2.61 1.40
N PHE A 335 27.55 -3.33 2.33
CA PHE A 335 28.18 -4.47 2.99
C PHE A 335 28.32 -5.67 2.05
N HIS A 336 27.31 -5.98 1.24
CA HIS A 336 27.39 -7.05 0.22
C HIS A 336 28.46 -6.75 -0.82
N ILE A 337 28.60 -5.49 -1.22
CA ILE A 337 29.68 -5.05 -2.11
C ILE A 337 31.05 -5.28 -1.46
N MET A 338 31.21 -4.97 -0.18
CA MET A 338 32.45 -5.24 0.54
C MET A 338 32.77 -6.74 0.62
N ILE A 339 31.76 -7.60 0.78
CA ILE A 339 31.95 -9.06 0.72
C ILE A 339 32.42 -9.49 -0.69
N TYR A 340 31.83 -8.96 -1.75
CA TYR A 340 32.25 -9.22 -3.12
C TYR A 340 33.75 -8.89 -3.30
N LYS A 341 34.21 -7.76 -2.78
CA LYS A 341 35.60 -7.25 -2.90
C LYS A 341 36.60 -8.00 -2.07
N THR A 342 36.22 -8.94 -1.22
CA THR A 342 37.20 -9.75 -0.44
C THR A 342 38.04 -10.68 -1.30
N LYS A 343 37.65 -10.93 -2.55
CA LYS A 343 38.36 -11.80 -3.50
C LYS A 343 38.41 -11.16 -4.88
N VAL A 344 39.47 -11.45 -5.63
CA VAL A 344 39.50 -11.19 -7.07
C VAL A 344 38.48 -12.09 -7.75
N ARG A 345 37.62 -11.52 -8.58
CA ARG A 345 36.56 -12.23 -9.28
C ARG A 345 36.89 -12.40 -10.76
N SER A 346 36.49 -13.52 -11.31
CA SER A 346 36.61 -13.85 -12.74
C SER A 346 35.20 -13.81 -13.39
N TYR A 347 35.15 -13.62 -14.70
CA TYR A 347 33.88 -13.74 -15.45
C TYR A 347 33.18 -15.08 -15.25
N ARG A 348 33.91 -16.13 -14.86
CA ARG A 348 33.38 -17.47 -14.57
C ARG A 348 32.64 -17.54 -13.24
N ASP A 349 32.94 -16.62 -12.30
CA ASP A 349 32.31 -16.56 -10.99
C ASP A 349 30.92 -15.91 -11.05
N LEU A 350 30.65 -15.15 -12.13
CA LEU A 350 29.41 -14.40 -12.31
C LEU A 350 28.33 -15.22 -13.04
N PRO A 351 27.05 -15.12 -12.65
CA PRO A 351 26.52 -14.19 -11.66
C PRO A 351 26.78 -14.65 -10.23
N ILE A 352 27.05 -13.70 -9.31
CA ILE A 352 27.14 -13.93 -7.87
C ILE A 352 25.88 -13.34 -7.23
N ARG A 353 25.16 -14.15 -6.44
CA ARG A 353 23.89 -13.77 -5.79
C ARG A 353 24.03 -13.86 -4.27
N TYR A 354 24.26 -12.73 -3.60
CA TYR A 354 24.24 -12.66 -2.14
C TYR A 354 22.85 -12.32 -1.65
N CYS A 355 22.37 -13.00 -0.60
CA CYS A 355 21.11 -12.72 0.03
C CYS A 355 21.20 -12.70 1.56
N GLU A 356 20.40 -11.86 2.18
CA GLU A 356 20.37 -11.66 3.62
C GLU A 356 18.95 -11.29 4.06
N LEU A 357 18.52 -11.84 5.19
CA LEU A 357 17.43 -11.25 5.96
C LEU A 357 18.02 -10.12 6.81
N GLY A 358 18.23 -8.98 6.15
CA GLY A 358 19.04 -7.89 6.67
C GLY A 358 18.20 -6.84 7.40
N THR A 359 18.40 -6.72 8.71
CA THR A 359 17.74 -5.67 9.49
C THR A 359 18.39 -4.32 9.24
N VAL A 360 17.59 -3.32 8.89
CA VAL A 360 17.99 -1.96 8.60
C VAL A 360 17.17 -0.98 9.44
N TYR A 361 17.67 0.25 9.57
CA TYR A 361 17.06 1.27 10.41
C TYR A 361 16.97 2.58 9.63
N ARG A 362 15.77 3.16 9.60
CA ARG A 362 15.52 4.42 8.91
C ARG A 362 14.84 5.41 9.84
N TYR A 363 15.32 6.65 9.82
CA TYR A 363 14.67 7.71 10.56
C TYR A 363 13.39 8.13 9.84
N GLU A 364 12.28 7.56 10.28
CA GLU A 364 10.95 7.96 9.86
C GLU A 364 10.36 8.95 10.88
N ARG A 365 9.72 10.02 10.40
CA ARG A 365 9.05 10.98 11.28
C ARG A 365 7.92 10.30 12.06
N SER A 366 7.72 10.68 13.33
CA SER A 366 6.71 10.03 14.19
C SER A 366 5.30 10.05 13.61
N GLY A 367 4.91 11.14 12.94
CA GLY A 367 3.57 11.29 12.37
C GLY A 367 3.22 10.37 11.19
N VAL A 368 4.23 9.68 10.61
CA VAL A 368 4.00 8.75 9.49
C VAL A 368 4.08 7.28 9.89
N LEU A 369 4.42 6.99 11.15
CA LEU A 369 4.51 5.61 11.64
C LEU A 369 3.12 4.97 11.72
N HIS A 370 3.03 3.70 11.30
CA HIS A 370 1.74 3.00 11.24
C HIS A 370 1.88 1.50 11.47
N GLY A 371 1.74 1.07 12.73
CA GLY A 371 1.84 -0.35 13.10
C GLY A 371 3.09 -1.01 12.54
N LEU A 372 2.93 -2.13 11.82
CA LEU A 372 4.00 -2.81 11.10
C LEU A 372 4.22 -2.30 9.67
N LEU A 373 3.28 -1.52 9.12
CA LEU A 373 3.35 -1.05 7.73
C LEU A 373 4.42 0.03 7.53
N ARG A 374 4.65 0.86 8.55
CA ARG A 374 5.69 1.89 8.50
C ARG A 374 6.38 2.02 9.85
N VAL A 375 7.61 1.56 9.89
CA VAL A 375 8.43 1.34 11.09
C VAL A 375 9.82 1.97 10.93
N ARG A 376 10.56 2.09 12.01
CA ARG A 376 11.94 2.62 12.01
C ARG A 376 12.99 1.54 11.95
N GLY A 377 12.71 0.35 12.48
CA GLY A 377 13.56 -0.82 12.38
C GLY A 377 12.83 -1.96 11.71
N PHE A 378 13.38 -2.50 10.62
CA PHE A 378 12.75 -3.56 9.86
C PHE A 378 13.75 -4.48 9.18
N THR A 379 13.30 -5.69 8.87
CA THR A 379 14.13 -6.70 8.19
C THR A 379 13.73 -6.79 6.73
N GLN A 380 14.68 -6.51 5.83
CA GLN A 380 14.49 -6.72 4.39
C GLN A 380 14.88 -8.13 3.98
N ASP A 381 14.12 -8.74 3.09
CA ASP A 381 14.48 -9.96 2.38
C ASP A 381 15.38 -9.60 1.17
N ASP A 382 16.55 -9.12 1.47
CA ASP A 382 17.43 -8.40 0.58
C ASP A 382 18.37 -9.33 -0.19
N ALA A 383 18.63 -9.05 -1.45
CA ALA A 383 19.69 -9.66 -2.19
C ALA A 383 20.30 -8.73 -3.24
N HIS A 384 21.57 -9.03 -3.53
CA HIS A 384 22.38 -8.28 -4.48
C HIS A 384 23.01 -9.27 -5.47
N ILE A 385 22.74 -9.07 -6.75
CA ILE A 385 23.19 -9.92 -7.84
C ILE A 385 24.22 -9.14 -8.65
N PHE A 386 25.46 -9.63 -8.64
CA PHE A 386 26.53 -9.10 -9.47
C PHE A 386 26.58 -9.91 -10.76
N ALA A 387 26.36 -9.26 -11.89
CA ALA A 387 26.22 -9.92 -13.17
C ALA A 387 26.97 -9.16 -14.28
N ARG A 388 27.44 -9.92 -15.29
CA ARG A 388 27.96 -9.32 -16.52
C ARG A 388 26.81 -8.71 -17.35
N PRO A 389 27.12 -7.77 -18.24
CA PRO A 389 26.10 -7.17 -19.12
C PRO A 389 25.25 -8.18 -19.91
N ASP A 390 25.88 -9.27 -20.37
CA ASP A 390 25.23 -10.35 -21.12
C ASP A 390 24.29 -11.23 -20.28
N GLN A 391 24.36 -11.15 -18.96
CA GLN A 391 23.54 -11.93 -18.02
C GLN A 391 22.32 -11.17 -17.47
N ILE A 392 22.31 -9.85 -17.56
CA ILE A 392 21.34 -8.98 -16.86
C ILE A 392 19.89 -9.32 -17.19
N LEU A 393 19.58 -9.50 -18.48
CA LEU A 393 18.21 -9.78 -18.92
C LEU A 393 17.68 -11.09 -18.30
N ASP A 394 18.50 -12.13 -18.32
CA ASP A 394 18.11 -13.44 -17.74
C ASP A 394 18.00 -13.37 -16.22
N GLU A 395 18.92 -12.67 -15.54
CA GLU A 395 18.84 -12.49 -14.09
C GLU A 395 17.57 -11.74 -13.68
N ILE A 396 17.20 -10.67 -14.38
CA ILE A 396 15.96 -9.93 -14.09
C ILE A 396 14.74 -10.84 -14.30
N LYS A 397 14.68 -11.60 -15.40
CA LYS A 397 13.58 -12.57 -15.65
C LYS A 397 13.46 -13.61 -14.54
N GLU A 398 14.57 -14.18 -14.10
CA GLU A 398 14.57 -15.17 -13.02
C GLU A 398 14.13 -14.55 -11.68
N VAL A 399 14.53 -13.32 -11.37
CA VAL A 399 14.06 -12.60 -10.18
C VAL A 399 12.56 -12.35 -10.26
N VAL A 400 12.02 -11.92 -11.39
CA VAL A 400 10.57 -11.71 -11.58
C VAL A 400 9.80 -13.02 -11.39
N LYS A 401 10.22 -14.11 -12.02
CA LYS A 401 9.61 -15.45 -11.83
C LYS A 401 9.66 -15.88 -10.37
N PHE A 402 10.78 -15.63 -9.69
CA PHE A 402 10.93 -15.98 -8.29
C PHE A 402 10.03 -15.15 -7.38
N ALA A 403 9.84 -13.86 -7.68
CA ALA A 403 8.89 -13.01 -6.97
C ALA A 403 7.45 -13.56 -7.07
N TYR A 404 7.00 -13.87 -8.29
CA TYR A 404 5.67 -14.47 -8.50
C TYR A 404 5.53 -15.81 -7.78
N TYR A 405 6.56 -16.67 -7.83
CA TYR A 405 6.56 -17.93 -7.11
C TYR A 405 6.39 -17.72 -5.61
N ILE A 406 7.19 -16.84 -4.99
CA ILE A 406 7.12 -16.55 -3.55
C ILE A 406 5.76 -15.99 -3.17
N LEU A 407 5.28 -14.95 -3.85
CA LEU A 407 4.00 -14.30 -3.53
C LEU A 407 2.80 -15.25 -3.69
N ASN A 408 2.79 -16.09 -4.73
CA ASN A 408 1.78 -17.13 -4.91
C ASN A 408 1.72 -18.12 -3.74
N ARG A 409 2.87 -18.44 -3.13
CA ARG A 409 2.93 -19.37 -1.98
C ARG A 409 2.25 -18.82 -0.74
N PHE A 410 2.16 -17.50 -0.64
CA PHE A 410 1.42 -16.81 0.42
C PHE A 410 -0.04 -16.53 0.03
N GLY A 411 -0.53 -17.05 -1.11
CA GLY A 411 -1.92 -16.96 -1.53
C GLY A 411 -2.27 -15.73 -2.37
N PHE A 412 -1.31 -14.84 -2.65
CA PHE A 412 -1.56 -13.68 -3.51
C PHE A 412 -1.60 -14.10 -4.98
N LYS A 413 -2.65 -13.69 -5.71
CA LYS A 413 -2.88 -14.07 -7.11
C LYS A 413 -3.03 -12.88 -8.05
N GLU A 414 -3.30 -11.69 -7.51
CA GLU A 414 -3.50 -10.46 -8.27
C GLU A 414 -2.31 -9.52 -8.03
N TYR A 415 -1.71 -9.07 -9.13
CA TYR A 415 -0.52 -8.22 -9.11
C TYR A 415 -0.71 -7.02 -10.02
N GLU A 416 -0.15 -5.88 -9.61
CA GLU A 416 0.12 -4.76 -10.50
C GLU A 416 1.63 -4.55 -10.57
N VAL A 417 2.14 -4.34 -11.79
CA VAL A 417 3.56 -4.18 -12.04
C VAL A 417 3.81 -2.79 -12.59
N PHE A 418 4.79 -2.12 -12.01
CA PHE A 418 5.21 -0.78 -12.42
C PHE A 418 6.68 -0.78 -12.79
N VAL A 419 7.03 -0.02 -13.84
CA VAL A 419 8.41 0.31 -14.17
C VAL A 419 8.61 1.79 -13.83
N SER A 420 9.42 2.04 -12.79
CA SER A 420 9.70 3.39 -12.30
C SER A 420 10.94 3.94 -12.99
N THR A 421 10.79 5.12 -13.61
CA THR A 421 11.80 5.75 -14.45
C THR A 421 12.62 6.80 -13.68
N ARG A 422 13.48 7.50 -14.39
CA ARG A 422 14.46 8.45 -13.85
C ARG A 422 13.82 9.60 -13.08
N PRO A 423 14.17 9.82 -11.77
CA PRO A 423 13.77 11.00 -11.03
C PRO A 423 14.61 12.24 -11.43
N LYS A 424 14.13 13.44 -11.06
CA LYS A 424 14.84 14.72 -11.34
C LYS A 424 16.24 14.71 -10.72
N ASP A 425 16.35 14.29 -9.47
CA ASP A 425 17.61 14.21 -8.73
C ASP A 425 18.15 12.78 -8.78
N SER A 426 19.01 12.51 -9.78
CA SER A 426 19.54 11.18 -10.05
C SER A 426 21.00 11.22 -10.48
N VAL A 427 21.70 10.11 -10.26
CA VAL A 427 23.09 9.89 -10.66
C VAL A 427 23.15 9.15 -12.01
N GLY A 428 24.20 9.34 -12.80
CA GLY A 428 24.40 8.69 -14.10
C GLY A 428 23.88 9.48 -15.29
N SER A 429 24.32 9.08 -16.49
CA SER A 429 23.93 9.75 -17.74
C SER A 429 22.51 9.35 -18.19
N PRO A 430 21.84 10.16 -19.02
CA PRO A 430 20.54 9.80 -19.61
C PRO A 430 20.58 8.45 -20.36
N GLU A 431 21.69 8.19 -21.08
CA GLU A 431 21.86 6.98 -21.89
C GLU A 431 21.91 5.72 -21.01
N MET A 432 22.63 5.78 -19.87
CA MET A 432 22.70 4.66 -18.89
C MET A 432 21.32 4.37 -18.31
N TRP A 433 20.55 5.42 -18.01
CA TRP A 433 19.17 5.28 -17.53
C TRP A 433 18.24 4.67 -18.56
N GLU A 434 18.39 5.08 -19.83
CA GLU A 434 17.58 4.53 -20.92
C GLU A 434 17.90 3.06 -21.16
N GLU A 435 19.17 2.67 -21.18
CA GLU A 435 19.60 1.27 -21.31
C GLU A 435 19.09 0.40 -20.17
N ALA A 436 19.25 0.86 -18.94
CA ALA A 436 18.78 0.15 -17.76
C ALA A 436 17.24 0.00 -17.73
N THR A 437 16.51 1.07 -18.06
CA THR A 437 15.04 1.04 -18.14
C THR A 437 14.56 0.06 -19.22
N LYS A 438 15.18 0.09 -20.39
CA LYS A 438 14.90 -0.86 -21.50
C LYS A 438 15.14 -2.31 -21.07
N ALA A 439 16.21 -2.58 -20.33
CA ALA A 439 16.49 -3.94 -19.84
C ALA A 439 15.38 -4.47 -18.93
N LEU A 440 14.86 -3.63 -18.01
CA LEU A 440 13.71 -3.98 -17.16
C LEU A 440 12.44 -4.23 -17.97
N MET A 441 12.14 -3.33 -18.91
CA MET A 441 10.94 -3.46 -19.78
C MET A 441 11.03 -4.70 -20.68
N ASN A 442 12.18 -4.98 -21.27
CA ASN A 442 12.41 -6.16 -22.11
C ASN A 442 12.19 -7.45 -21.33
N ALA A 443 12.65 -7.53 -20.07
CA ALA A 443 12.43 -8.70 -19.22
C ALA A 443 10.93 -8.96 -18.99
N LEU A 444 10.14 -7.92 -18.72
CA LEU A 444 8.69 -8.03 -18.54
C LEU A 444 7.98 -8.40 -19.85
N ASN A 445 8.39 -7.80 -20.97
CA ASN A 445 7.83 -8.09 -22.29
C ASN A 445 8.08 -9.55 -22.71
N GLU A 446 9.28 -10.08 -22.50
CA GLU A 446 9.61 -11.49 -22.81
C GLU A 446 8.82 -12.47 -21.92
N LEU A 447 8.45 -12.05 -20.71
CA LEU A 447 7.63 -12.84 -19.79
C LEU A 447 6.12 -12.64 -20.05
N ASN A 448 5.72 -11.78 -20.99
CA ASN A 448 4.33 -11.38 -21.27
C ASN A 448 3.62 -10.83 -20.02
N ILE A 449 4.32 -10.08 -19.19
CA ILE A 449 3.77 -9.45 -17.98
C ILE A 449 3.37 -8.00 -18.31
N PRO A 450 2.08 -7.64 -18.17
CA PRO A 450 1.66 -6.26 -18.34
C PRO A 450 2.19 -5.36 -17.22
N TYR A 451 2.60 -4.15 -17.57
CA TYR A 451 3.09 -3.17 -16.61
C TYR A 451 2.65 -1.75 -16.96
N LYS A 452 2.70 -0.88 -15.98
CA LYS A 452 2.50 0.57 -16.11
C LYS A 452 3.82 1.30 -15.93
N ILE A 453 3.97 2.45 -16.56
CA ILE A 453 5.13 3.33 -16.32
C ILE A 453 4.81 4.27 -15.15
N ASP A 454 5.72 4.34 -14.20
CA ASP A 454 5.69 5.29 -13.09
C ASP A 454 6.83 6.30 -13.28
N GLU A 455 6.49 7.44 -13.87
CA GLU A 455 7.47 8.44 -14.27
C GLU A 455 8.12 9.12 -13.06
N GLY A 456 9.45 9.12 -13.04
CA GLY A 456 10.21 9.80 -12.00
C GLY A 456 10.25 9.11 -10.64
N ALA A 457 9.68 7.92 -10.48
CA ALA A 457 9.63 7.17 -9.24
C ALA A 457 10.82 6.20 -9.02
N GLY A 458 11.79 6.18 -9.90
CA GLY A 458 13.02 5.39 -9.77
C GLY A 458 13.85 5.79 -8.55
N ALA A 459 14.78 4.92 -8.15
CA ALA A 459 15.78 5.28 -7.13
C ALA A 459 16.78 6.29 -7.71
N PHE A 460 17.46 7.06 -6.86
CA PHE A 460 18.44 8.04 -7.35
C PHE A 460 19.58 7.39 -8.16
N TYR A 461 19.82 6.09 -7.99
CA TYR A 461 20.91 5.33 -8.60
C TYR A 461 20.48 4.37 -9.73
N GLY A 462 19.20 4.21 -10.03
CA GLY A 462 18.74 3.36 -11.11
C GLY A 462 17.21 3.17 -11.19
N PRO A 463 16.70 2.72 -12.35
CA PRO A 463 15.30 2.39 -12.53
C PRO A 463 14.94 1.10 -11.79
N LYS A 464 13.64 0.88 -11.58
CA LYS A 464 13.16 -0.28 -10.84
C LYS A 464 11.85 -0.85 -11.39
N ILE A 465 11.66 -2.15 -11.17
CA ILE A 465 10.35 -2.80 -11.23
C ILE A 465 9.79 -2.89 -9.82
N ASP A 466 8.57 -2.43 -9.62
CA ASP A 466 7.80 -2.64 -8.40
C ASP A 466 6.62 -3.57 -8.68
N ILE A 467 6.42 -4.58 -7.84
CA ILE A 467 5.27 -5.48 -7.89
C ILE A 467 4.43 -5.24 -6.65
N THR A 468 3.18 -4.83 -6.88
CA THR A 468 2.18 -4.62 -5.85
C THR A 468 1.22 -5.80 -5.80
N ILE A 469 0.84 -6.19 -4.59
CA ILE A 469 -0.20 -7.18 -4.35
C ILE A 469 -1.47 -6.49 -3.87
N LYS A 470 -2.63 -7.14 -4.11
CA LYS A 470 -3.91 -6.70 -3.55
C LYS A 470 -4.28 -7.58 -2.37
N ASP A 471 -4.70 -6.96 -1.27
CA ASP A 471 -5.28 -7.69 -0.15
C ASP A 471 -6.73 -8.11 -0.44
N ALA A 472 -7.35 -8.85 0.49
CA ALA A 472 -8.72 -9.31 0.37
C ALA A 472 -9.77 -8.17 0.25
N LEU A 473 -9.39 -6.94 0.54
CA LEU A 473 -10.22 -5.73 0.46
C LEU A 473 -9.92 -4.90 -0.80
N GLY A 474 -9.01 -5.39 -1.66
CA GLY A 474 -8.60 -4.71 -2.90
C GLY A 474 -7.59 -3.57 -2.71
N ARG A 475 -7.00 -3.40 -1.52
CA ARG A 475 -5.98 -2.38 -1.27
C ARG A 475 -4.63 -2.86 -1.81
N SER A 476 -3.91 -1.96 -2.48
CA SER A 476 -2.60 -2.25 -3.08
C SER A 476 -1.46 -2.08 -2.07
N TRP A 477 -0.56 -3.07 -2.01
CA TRP A 477 0.63 -3.07 -1.15
C TRP A 477 1.88 -3.37 -1.97
N GLN A 478 2.83 -2.46 -1.99
CA GLN A 478 4.12 -2.70 -2.62
C GLN A 478 4.93 -3.73 -1.82
N CYS A 479 5.26 -4.85 -2.44
CA CYS A 479 6.08 -5.92 -1.87
C CYS A 479 7.42 -6.03 -2.58
N THR A 480 7.43 -6.48 -3.84
CA THR A 480 8.66 -6.73 -4.57
C THR A 480 9.21 -5.46 -5.19
N THR A 481 10.51 -5.29 -5.08
CA THR A 481 11.27 -4.26 -5.80
C THR A 481 12.50 -4.89 -6.44
N ILE A 482 12.75 -4.61 -7.71
CA ILE A 482 13.92 -5.05 -8.48
C ILE A 482 14.54 -3.80 -9.09
N GLN A 483 15.75 -3.46 -8.69
CA GLN A 483 16.44 -2.23 -9.10
C GLN A 483 17.69 -2.56 -9.88
N PHE A 484 17.86 -1.92 -11.02
CA PHE A 484 19.06 -2.04 -11.81
C PHE A 484 20.02 -0.90 -11.46
N ASP A 485 21.16 -1.22 -10.90
CA ASP A 485 22.16 -0.27 -10.43
C ASP A 485 23.47 -0.38 -11.22
N PHE A 486 23.82 0.70 -11.86
CA PHE A 486 25.09 0.89 -12.57
C PHE A 486 26.05 1.82 -11.82
N ASN A 487 25.63 2.44 -10.71
CA ASN A 487 26.37 3.46 -9.95
C ASN A 487 27.23 2.88 -8.81
N LEU A 488 26.66 2.04 -7.95
CA LEU A 488 27.40 1.53 -6.80
C LEU A 488 28.62 0.69 -7.21
N PRO A 489 28.56 -0.16 -8.26
CA PRO A 489 29.75 -0.83 -8.75
C PRO A 489 30.88 0.13 -9.15
N GLU A 490 30.54 1.29 -9.71
CA GLU A 490 31.53 2.33 -10.04
C GLU A 490 32.10 3.00 -8.79
N ARG A 491 31.24 3.44 -7.87
CA ARG A 491 31.64 4.13 -6.65
C ARG A 491 32.56 3.32 -5.74
N PHE A 492 32.30 2.01 -5.68
CA PHE A 492 33.09 1.07 -4.89
C PHE A 492 34.26 0.46 -5.68
N ASP A 493 34.45 0.85 -6.94
CA ASP A 493 35.43 0.26 -7.84
C ASP A 493 35.36 -1.29 -7.83
N VAL A 494 34.19 -1.82 -8.14
CA VAL A 494 33.94 -3.27 -8.22
C VAL A 494 34.29 -3.76 -9.62
N THR A 495 35.13 -4.79 -9.69
CA THR A 495 35.58 -5.36 -10.97
C THR A 495 35.55 -6.87 -10.98
N TYR A 496 35.57 -7.43 -12.18
CA TYR A 496 35.87 -8.83 -12.47
C TYR A 496 36.83 -8.92 -13.64
N ARG A 497 37.72 -9.96 -13.64
CA ARG A 497 38.61 -10.24 -14.74
C ARG A 497 37.87 -10.95 -15.86
N ASP A 498 37.79 -10.32 -17.04
CA ASP A 498 37.11 -10.90 -18.19
C ASP A 498 38.02 -11.85 -18.99
N LYS A 499 37.46 -12.50 -20.02
CA LYS A 499 38.13 -13.49 -20.90
C LYS A 499 39.35 -12.91 -21.58
N ASP A 500 39.33 -11.63 -21.90
CA ASP A 500 40.43 -10.90 -22.53
C ASP A 500 41.54 -10.49 -21.56
N GLY A 501 41.42 -10.85 -20.28
CA GLY A 501 42.36 -10.48 -19.23
C GLY A 501 42.24 -9.05 -18.73
N ILE A 502 41.21 -8.32 -19.17
CA ILE A 502 40.92 -6.94 -18.75
C ILE A 502 39.93 -6.95 -17.60
N ASP A 503 40.14 -6.05 -16.65
CA ASP A 503 39.16 -5.84 -15.55
C ASP A 503 37.97 -5.04 -16.07
N LYS A 504 36.79 -5.60 -15.93
CA LYS A 504 35.52 -5.01 -16.30
C LYS A 504 34.62 -4.83 -15.10
N ARG A 505 33.66 -3.95 -15.21
CA ARG A 505 32.72 -3.61 -14.14
C ARG A 505 31.43 -4.43 -14.30
N PRO A 506 30.98 -5.16 -13.25
CA PRO A 506 29.67 -5.80 -13.28
C PRO A 506 28.57 -4.78 -13.09
N TYR A 507 27.37 -5.10 -13.53
CA TYR A 507 26.15 -4.47 -13.08
C TYR A 507 25.67 -5.11 -11.77
N LEU A 508 24.85 -4.37 -11.02
CA LEU A 508 24.29 -4.80 -9.76
C LEU A 508 22.76 -4.76 -9.84
N ILE A 509 22.11 -5.85 -9.47
CA ILE A 509 20.68 -5.91 -9.28
C ILE A 509 20.40 -5.98 -7.78
N HIS A 510 19.71 -4.98 -7.25
CA HIS A 510 19.14 -5.01 -5.91
C HIS A 510 17.75 -5.60 -5.99
N ARG A 511 17.38 -6.49 -5.10
CA ARG A 511 16.00 -6.95 -5.04
C ARG A 511 15.55 -7.32 -3.64
N ALA A 512 14.30 -7.05 -3.37
CA ALA A 512 13.53 -7.60 -2.26
C ALA A 512 12.27 -8.23 -2.85
N LEU A 513 11.88 -9.43 -2.42
CA LEU A 513 10.68 -10.13 -2.93
C LEU A 513 9.47 -9.84 -2.05
N LEU A 514 9.65 -9.91 -0.73
CA LEU A 514 8.64 -9.59 0.28
C LEU A 514 8.69 -8.09 0.67
N GLY A 515 9.85 -7.46 0.46
CA GLY A 515 10.14 -6.10 0.88
C GLY A 515 10.59 -6.04 2.34
N SER A 516 9.80 -5.43 3.23
CA SER A 516 9.99 -5.46 4.68
C SER A 516 9.18 -6.61 5.27
N PHE A 517 9.82 -7.43 6.11
CA PHE A 517 9.12 -8.51 6.85
C PHE A 517 7.96 -7.98 7.66
N GLU A 518 8.14 -6.85 8.31
CA GLU A 518 7.12 -6.20 9.14
C GLU A 518 5.91 -5.82 8.28
N ARG A 519 6.11 -5.12 7.17
CA ARG A 519 5.03 -4.75 6.24
C ARG A 519 4.36 -5.98 5.64
N PHE A 520 5.12 -6.93 5.18
CA PHE A 520 4.60 -8.16 4.61
C PHE A 520 3.76 -8.95 5.63
N PHE A 521 4.21 -9.02 6.88
CA PHE A 521 3.48 -9.66 7.95
C PHE A 521 2.16 -8.94 8.27
N ALA A 522 2.17 -7.59 8.32
CA ALA A 522 0.93 -6.82 8.42
C ALA A 522 -0.05 -7.18 7.30
N THR A 523 0.44 -7.22 6.07
CA THR A 523 -0.38 -7.57 4.90
C THR A 523 -0.95 -9.00 5.02
N LEU A 524 -0.16 -9.96 5.50
CA LEU A 524 -0.63 -11.34 5.76
C LEU A 524 -1.71 -11.39 6.86
N ILE A 525 -1.52 -10.66 7.98
CA ILE A 525 -2.54 -10.58 9.05
C ILE A 525 -3.87 -10.08 8.48
N GLU A 526 -3.83 -8.98 7.70
CA GLU A 526 -5.02 -8.36 7.12
C GLU A 526 -5.64 -9.21 6.02
N TYR A 527 -4.82 -9.82 5.16
CA TYR A 527 -5.26 -10.71 4.08
C TYR A 527 -6.03 -11.91 4.63
N TYR A 528 -5.46 -12.61 5.59
CA TYR A 528 -6.08 -13.78 6.21
C TYR A 528 -7.07 -13.43 7.33
N GLY A 529 -7.17 -12.16 7.74
CA GLY A 529 -7.97 -11.77 8.91
C GLY A 529 -7.55 -12.52 10.18
N GLY A 530 -6.26 -12.87 10.30
CA GLY A 530 -5.70 -13.69 11.37
C GLY A 530 -5.94 -15.21 11.25
N ASN A 531 -6.76 -15.69 10.28
CA ASN A 531 -6.97 -17.12 10.02
C ASN A 531 -5.88 -17.65 9.09
N PHE A 532 -4.67 -17.78 9.59
CA PHE A 532 -3.53 -18.24 8.79
C PHE A 532 -3.73 -19.67 8.28
N PRO A 533 -3.29 -19.98 7.04
CA PRO A 533 -3.25 -21.36 6.57
C PRO A 533 -2.38 -22.22 7.48
N LEU A 534 -2.66 -23.52 7.57
CA LEU A 534 -2.06 -24.45 8.54
C LEU A 534 -0.53 -24.36 8.58
N TRP A 535 0.13 -24.22 7.43
CA TRP A 535 1.58 -24.15 7.37
C TRP A 535 2.18 -22.89 8.01
N LEU A 536 1.42 -21.78 8.04
CA LEU A 536 1.81 -20.50 8.66
C LEU A 536 1.31 -20.35 10.10
N ALA A 537 0.25 -21.05 10.48
CA ALA A 537 -0.39 -20.84 11.79
C ALA A 537 0.63 -20.97 12.96
N PRO A 538 0.65 -20.01 13.90
CA PRO A 538 1.60 -20.04 15.03
C PRO A 538 1.39 -21.23 15.93
N ILE A 539 0.15 -21.64 16.11
CA ILE A 539 -0.31 -22.87 16.74
C ILE A 539 -1.17 -23.60 15.72
N GLN A 540 -0.81 -24.82 15.37
CA GLN A 540 -1.50 -25.61 14.35
C GLN A 540 -2.61 -26.49 14.94
N VAL A 541 -2.40 -26.96 16.15
CA VAL A 541 -3.30 -27.88 16.85
C VAL A 541 -3.42 -27.51 18.32
N ALA A 542 -4.66 -27.49 18.83
CA ALA A 542 -4.94 -27.43 20.26
C ALA A 542 -5.44 -28.81 20.74
N VAL A 543 -4.81 -29.38 21.73
CA VAL A 543 -5.24 -30.63 22.39
C VAL A 543 -6.11 -30.27 23.59
N LEU A 544 -7.36 -30.75 23.60
CA LEU A 544 -8.39 -30.38 24.55
C LEU A 544 -8.91 -31.63 25.31
N PRO A 545 -8.33 -31.99 26.49
CA PRO A 545 -8.89 -33.02 27.34
C PRO A 545 -10.24 -32.57 27.92
N ILE A 546 -11.24 -33.47 27.91
CA ILE A 546 -12.60 -33.19 28.40
C ILE A 546 -12.63 -33.09 29.92
N SER A 547 -11.83 -33.92 30.60
CA SER A 547 -11.72 -33.97 32.08
C SER A 547 -10.28 -34.29 32.51
N GLU A 548 -9.98 -34.10 33.76
CA GLU A 548 -8.66 -34.38 34.37
C GLU A 548 -8.19 -35.83 34.11
N GLU A 549 -9.08 -36.79 34.14
CA GLU A 549 -8.78 -38.21 33.88
C GLU A 549 -8.21 -38.46 32.46
N ASN A 550 -8.44 -37.55 31.54
CA ASN A 550 -7.99 -37.67 30.13
C ASN A 550 -6.67 -36.89 29.86
N VAL A 551 -6.16 -36.16 30.85
CA VAL A 551 -4.95 -35.35 30.68
C VAL A 551 -3.74 -36.19 30.33
N GLU A 552 -3.55 -37.35 30.95
CA GLU A 552 -2.42 -38.26 30.63
C GLU A 552 -2.46 -38.74 29.17
N TYR A 553 -3.64 -39.05 28.64
CA TYR A 553 -3.80 -39.43 27.24
C TYR A 553 -3.59 -38.22 26.30
N ALA A 554 -4.10 -37.06 26.68
CA ALA A 554 -3.88 -35.82 25.95
C ALA A 554 -2.40 -35.45 25.89
N ASP A 555 -1.63 -35.67 26.99
CA ASP A 555 -0.17 -35.43 27.00
C ASP A 555 0.59 -36.37 26.07
N LYS A 556 0.16 -37.63 25.91
CA LYS A 556 0.74 -38.56 24.93
C LYS A 556 0.51 -38.05 23.49
N ILE A 557 -0.70 -37.55 23.18
CA ILE A 557 -1.04 -36.98 21.90
C ILE A 557 -0.24 -35.69 21.66
N TYR A 558 -0.21 -34.80 22.64
CA TYR A 558 0.58 -33.56 22.58
C TYR A 558 2.05 -33.82 22.25
N LYS A 559 2.66 -34.80 22.98
CA LYS A 559 4.03 -35.20 22.74
C LYS A 559 4.25 -35.74 21.33
N ALA A 560 3.37 -36.65 20.88
CA ALA A 560 3.48 -37.25 19.55
C ALA A 560 3.35 -36.21 18.45
N LEU A 561 2.47 -35.21 18.59
CA LEU A 561 2.34 -34.10 17.65
C LEU A 561 3.63 -33.25 17.66
N LYS A 562 4.15 -32.93 18.83
CA LYS A 562 5.40 -32.16 18.99
C LYS A 562 6.62 -32.86 18.40
N ASP A 563 6.73 -34.18 18.63
CA ASP A 563 7.82 -35.01 18.06
C ASP A 563 7.74 -35.12 16.52
N ASN A 564 6.57 -34.84 15.93
CA ASN A 564 6.35 -34.70 14.49
C ASN A 564 6.43 -33.23 13.99
N GLU A 565 7.08 -32.34 14.77
CA GLU A 565 7.31 -30.94 14.43
C GLU A 565 6.01 -30.11 14.22
N ILE A 566 4.86 -30.55 14.77
CA ILE A 566 3.62 -29.81 14.75
C ILE A 566 3.65 -28.75 15.88
N ARG A 567 3.33 -27.51 15.57
CA ARG A 567 3.18 -26.43 16.57
C ARG A 567 1.88 -26.64 17.32
N VAL A 568 1.96 -27.23 18.49
CA VAL A 568 0.83 -27.73 19.27
C VAL A 568 0.77 -27.10 20.65
N THR A 569 -0.44 -26.82 21.12
CA THR A 569 -0.73 -26.44 22.52
C THR A 569 -1.64 -27.45 23.17
N ILE A 570 -1.72 -27.44 24.50
CA ILE A 570 -2.64 -28.29 25.29
C ILE A 570 -3.29 -27.46 26.40
N ASN A 571 -4.62 -27.50 26.47
CA ASN A 571 -5.36 -26.83 27.54
C ASN A 571 -5.71 -27.82 28.65
N ARG A 572 -4.91 -27.78 29.76
CA ARG A 572 -5.09 -28.64 30.95
C ARG A 572 -5.99 -28.03 32.01
N SER A 573 -6.66 -26.87 31.72
CA SER A 573 -7.57 -26.28 32.70
C SER A 573 -8.75 -27.22 33.00
N ASP A 574 -9.43 -26.99 34.09
CA ASP A 574 -10.66 -27.70 34.50
C ASP A 574 -11.94 -27.11 33.89
N GLU A 575 -11.80 -26.17 32.97
CA GLU A 575 -12.92 -25.56 32.29
C GLU A 575 -13.73 -26.55 31.43
N LYS A 576 -14.99 -26.21 31.23
CA LYS A 576 -15.89 -27.01 30.39
C LYS A 576 -15.35 -27.03 28.93
N LEU A 577 -15.50 -28.17 28.26
CA LEU A 577 -15.03 -28.36 26.87
C LEU A 577 -15.45 -27.21 25.92
N ASN A 578 -16.71 -26.76 26.04
CA ASN A 578 -17.19 -25.66 25.20
C ASN A 578 -16.42 -24.36 25.40
N ALA A 579 -15.92 -24.06 26.58
CA ALA A 579 -15.08 -22.92 26.86
C ALA A 579 -13.71 -23.10 26.18
N LYS A 580 -13.09 -24.27 26.33
CA LYS A 580 -11.80 -24.58 25.66
C LYS A 580 -11.89 -24.53 24.15
N ILE A 581 -12.99 -25.00 23.55
CA ILE A 581 -13.24 -24.88 22.10
C ILE A 581 -13.39 -23.42 21.70
N ARG A 582 -14.20 -22.65 22.43
CA ARG A 582 -14.39 -21.22 22.16
C ARG A 582 -13.06 -20.46 22.20
N ASP A 583 -12.22 -20.72 23.18
CA ASP A 583 -10.94 -20.04 23.31
C ASP A 583 -9.99 -20.41 22.15
N ALA A 584 -9.94 -21.67 21.74
CA ALA A 584 -9.20 -22.10 20.57
C ALA A 584 -9.74 -21.48 19.24
N GLU A 585 -11.07 -21.30 19.12
CA GLU A 585 -11.70 -20.59 18.00
C GLU A 585 -11.36 -19.10 17.99
N ILE A 586 -11.34 -18.44 19.16
CA ILE A 586 -10.93 -17.02 19.29
C ILE A 586 -9.46 -16.85 18.89
N GLU A 587 -8.60 -17.76 19.31
CA GLU A 587 -7.18 -17.80 18.94
C GLU A 587 -6.96 -18.25 17.48
N LYS A 588 -8.03 -18.57 16.73
CA LYS A 588 -8.00 -19.00 15.33
C LYS A 588 -7.08 -20.19 15.06
N ILE A 589 -7.04 -21.13 16.02
CA ILE A 589 -6.23 -22.35 15.88
C ILE A 589 -6.87 -23.28 14.85
N PRO A 590 -6.15 -23.68 13.77
CA PRO A 590 -6.73 -24.45 12.68
C PRO A 590 -7.37 -25.76 13.08
N TYR A 591 -6.76 -26.51 13.99
CA TYR A 591 -7.27 -27.82 14.43
C TYR A 591 -7.37 -27.91 15.95
N MET A 592 -8.43 -28.56 16.40
CA MET A 592 -8.64 -28.96 17.79
C MET A 592 -8.74 -30.48 17.87
N VAL A 593 -7.98 -31.08 18.74
CA VAL A 593 -8.01 -32.51 19.05
C VAL A 593 -8.64 -32.67 20.41
N ILE A 594 -9.85 -33.20 20.43
CA ILE A 594 -10.66 -33.41 21.64
C ILE A 594 -10.48 -34.86 22.10
N VAL A 595 -10.16 -35.05 23.37
CA VAL A 595 -9.94 -36.36 23.96
C VAL A 595 -10.76 -36.54 25.25
N GLY A 596 -11.63 -37.52 25.21
CA GLY A 596 -12.45 -37.95 26.31
C GLY A 596 -12.23 -39.43 26.64
N LYS A 597 -13.08 -40.00 27.52
CA LYS A 597 -13.01 -41.40 27.93
C LYS A 597 -13.10 -42.38 26.73
N LYS A 598 -14.02 -42.13 25.77
CA LYS A 598 -14.19 -42.99 24.61
C LYS A 598 -12.98 -42.97 23.67
N GLU A 599 -12.43 -41.79 23.47
CA GLU A 599 -11.22 -41.60 22.63
C GLU A 599 -10.03 -42.34 23.26
N ARG A 600 -9.84 -42.19 24.57
CA ARG A 600 -8.78 -42.89 25.31
C ARG A 600 -8.90 -44.40 25.25
N GLU A 601 -10.11 -44.94 25.47
CA GLU A 601 -10.36 -46.39 25.45
C GLU A 601 -10.16 -47.01 24.09
N GLN A 602 -10.44 -46.27 23.02
CA GLN A 602 -10.36 -46.72 21.62
C GLN A 602 -9.05 -46.30 20.92
N ASN A 603 -8.14 -45.60 21.59
CA ASN A 603 -6.96 -45.01 21.02
C ASN A 603 -7.25 -44.13 19.80
N LEU A 604 -8.31 -43.32 19.84
CA LEU A 604 -8.75 -42.38 18.84
C LEU A 604 -8.60 -40.94 19.32
N VAL A 605 -8.72 -40.01 18.37
CA VAL A 605 -8.87 -38.59 18.61
C VAL A 605 -10.12 -38.08 17.90
N SER A 606 -10.87 -37.19 18.55
CA SER A 606 -11.98 -36.48 17.90
C SER A 606 -11.44 -35.15 17.36
N VAL A 607 -11.54 -34.94 16.07
CA VAL A 607 -10.92 -33.82 15.39
C VAL A 607 -11.96 -32.78 14.98
N ARG A 608 -11.68 -31.53 15.31
CA ARG A 608 -12.47 -30.38 14.86
C ARG A 608 -11.57 -29.41 14.09
N LYS A 609 -12.06 -28.87 12.98
CA LYS A 609 -11.38 -27.85 12.20
C LYS A 609 -12.05 -26.49 12.40
N HIS A 610 -11.25 -25.46 12.60
CA HIS A 610 -11.71 -24.07 12.77
C HIS A 610 -12.65 -23.67 11.63
N SER A 611 -13.75 -23.00 11.94
CA SER A 611 -14.79 -22.54 10.99
C SER A 611 -15.47 -23.62 10.14
N VAL A 612 -15.05 -24.91 10.22
CA VAL A 612 -15.65 -26.02 9.49
C VAL A 612 -16.52 -26.89 10.41
N GLY A 613 -16.01 -27.18 11.61
CA GLY A 613 -16.72 -28.00 12.59
C GLY A 613 -16.08 -29.36 12.81
N ASP A 614 -16.89 -30.33 13.27
CA ASP A 614 -16.45 -31.68 13.62
C ASP A 614 -16.13 -32.52 12.36
N LEU A 615 -14.92 -33.08 12.34
CA LEU A 615 -14.44 -33.98 11.29
C LEU A 615 -14.57 -35.46 11.68
N GLY A 616 -15.07 -35.73 12.89
CA GLY A 616 -15.24 -37.08 13.41
C GLY A 616 -14.02 -37.63 14.12
N LYS A 617 -14.05 -38.94 14.36
CA LYS A 617 -13.00 -39.67 15.10
C LYS A 617 -12.08 -40.39 14.13
N MET A 618 -10.78 -40.33 14.45
CA MET A 618 -9.74 -40.99 13.67
C MET A 618 -8.59 -41.43 14.56
N THR A 619 -7.70 -42.26 14.04
CA THR A 619 -6.44 -42.55 14.75
C THR A 619 -5.50 -41.36 14.72
N LEU A 620 -4.56 -41.29 15.65
CA LEU A 620 -3.53 -40.23 15.66
C LEU A 620 -2.69 -40.27 14.36
N GLU A 621 -2.42 -41.45 13.83
CA GLU A 621 -1.68 -41.62 12.56
C GLU A 621 -2.45 -41.02 11.39
N GLN A 622 -3.76 -41.28 11.29
CA GLN A 622 -4.62 -40.68 10.26
C GLN A 622 -4.64 -39.17 10.37
N PHE A 623 -4.72 -38.63 11.58
CA PHE A 623 -4.69 -37.21 11.81
C PHE A 623 -3.32 -36.57 11.44
N LEU A 624 -2.21 -37.20 11.82
CA LEU A 624 -0.88 -36.76 11.41
C LEU A 624 -0.71 -36.72 9.88
N ASN A 625 -1.21 -37.76 9.19
CA ASN A 625 -1.15 -37.80 7.73
C ASN A 625 -1.99 -36.67 7.11
N LEU A 626 -3.21 -36.44 7.62
CA LEU A 626 -4.08 -35.34 7.18
C LEU A 626 -3.37 -33.97 7.31
N ILE A 627 -2.78 -33.70 8.48
CA ILE A 627 -2.04 -32.43 8.71
C ILE A 627 -0.84 -32.30 7.78
N LYS A 628 -0.03 -33.38 7.65
CA LYS A 628 1.16 -33.36 6.81
C LYS A 628 0.82 -33.13 5.33
N GLU A 629 -0.24 -33.73 4.85
CA GLU A 629 -0.73 -33.50 3.48
C GLU A 629 -1.25 -32.06 3.29
N GLU A 630 -2.00 -31.52 4.27
CA GLU A 630 -2.46 -30.11 4.19
C GLU A 630 -1.29 -29.11 4.27
N ILE A 631 -0.30 -29.35 5.11
CA ILE A 631 0.91 -28.53 5.15
C ILE A 631 1.65 -28.57 3.80
N LYS A 632 1.82 -29.76 3.20
CA LYS A 632 2.41 -29.90 1.87
C LYS A 632 1.55 -29.23 0.79
N GLY A 633 0.24 -29.45 0.82
CA GLY A 633 -0.72 -28.83 -0.10
C GLY A 633 -0.79 -27.33 0.01
N GLY A 634 -0.70 -26.75 1.20
CA GLY A 634 -0.51 -25.30 1.42
C GLY A 634 0.72 -24.77 0.70
N TYR A 635 1.63 -25.64 0.31
CA TYR A 635 2.74 -25.35 -0.58
C TYR A 635 2.44 -25.56 -2.08
N THR A 636 1.26 -25.98 -2.49
CA THR A 636 0.98 -26.43 -3.89
C THR A 636 -0.21 -25.76 -4.59
N HIS A 637 -0.88 -24.79 -3.99
CA HIS A 637 -2.03 -24.08 -4.61
C HIS A 637 -1.70 -22.68 -5.05
#